data_8d9b2edc91bfeb3c2c586604f464882e
#
_entry.id   8d9b2edc91bfeb3c2c586604f464882e
#
_cell.length_a   1.000
_cell.length_b   1.000
_cell.length_c   1.000
_cell.angle_alpha   90.00
_cell.angle_beta   90.00
_cell.angle_gamma   90.00
#
_symmetry.space_group_name_H-M   'P 1'
#
loop_
_entity.id
_entity.type
_entity.pdbx_description
1 polymer ?
#
loop_
_entity_poly.entity_id
_entity_poly.type
_entity_poly.pdbx_seq_one_letter_code
_entity_poly.pdbx_strand_id
1 'polypeptide(L)'
;MKLLFENWRHFVTEGGNVFVGEDVDAIPLEYIQPTLDKYYEELSRLFPEHAEHFRQFAPLGSVGKKARSGDIDLAVDVKTLFPMGKVTDVSLQSWNLDPSSWRATYDKMVKRARTSTPSQVELRAFLYELAKYIGENSEIIKTDLKKVRPGQMFSLFPQITDAGEQLEVGVQIDWMMGNRDWLKFSYFSPMPSEQQPMLKGLHRTQLLLAMFGAKGYAFKHVGGVFDKATGKKVAHSPSQAAQLLQKLYGTAITLEDLDSFSSIYGWLVANASEKDKNRAFDSYLRILDRTPGNKEIDPESGGRVKCGYVPVELEDYWVANYERLGLKGKFLCKTANDKLRQAIGEEMLEEAATPRIVNLKQKDIVSLIDLILGEDSILDVSEKLAGQNLSVKVEDGKVYIKFKQMPDFVKGYKPYTTLFSGGVDGEYTFEMIRPDKRPDYVNYLTDNTILIDFSGNLTSDEAEKLSTDDYTFMTKDQIRRNQFDITDEQRQELLSLRARAEERLKRADKQDIAERIKEIILSPNVQSVLGGGIEGLYVTGGEKEFKIPNPIYQKLQRLQAGIYAVWSGRTKIKKSELKQRFIEGPTTARIVSDVERFLSFAQKDIPVGYRMFVTPEEAMVLLDKMQTEGGRKEVYVFLNKRIKNKKDWYSPSRGA
;
A
#
# COMPACT_ATOMS: atom_id res chain seq x y z
N MET A 1 23.54 -2.72 -10.34
CA MET A 1 22.42 -1.78 -10.22
C MET A 1 21.19 -2.39 -9.52
N LYS A 2 20.69 -3.57 -9.89
CA LYS A 2 19.51 -4.22 -9.27
C LYS A 2 19.65 -4.43 -7.75
N LEU A 3 20.82 -4.86 -7.27
CA LEU A 3 21.10 -5.14 -5.85
C LEU A 3 21.21 -3.88 -4.95
N LEU A 4 21.67 -2.75 -5.50
CA LEU A 4 21.72 -1.48 -4.75
C LEU A 4 20.30 -0.91 -4.54
N PHE A 5 19.39 -1.17 -5.48
CA PHE A 5 18.00 -0.75 -5.38
C PHE A 5 17.15 -1.68 -4.50
N GLU A 6 17.49 -2.97 -4.39
CA GLU A 6 16.76 -3.90 -3.52
C GLU A 6 17.02 -3.59 -2.03
N ASN A 7 18.26 -3.25 -1.65
CA ASN A 7 18.56 -2.80 -0.29
C ASN A 7 17.86 -1.47 0.06
N TRP A 8 17.68 -0.59 -0.92
CA TRP A 8 17.00 0.70 -0.73
C TRP A 8 15.47 0.53 -0.69
N ARG A 9 14.88 -0.38 -1.46
CA ARG A 9 13.45 -0.74 -1.36
C ARG A 9 13.06 -1.18 0.04
N HIS A 10 13.90 -1.94 0.72
CA HIS A 10 13.65 -2.34 2.10
C HIS A 10 13.68 -1.15 3.07
N PHE A 11 14.51 -0.15 2.80
CA PHE A 11 14.68 1.00 3.66
C PHE A 11 13.52 2.01 3.57
N VAL A 12 13.02 2.29 2.38
CA VAL A 12 11.97 3.31 2.13
C VAL A 12 10.55 2.76 2.31
N THR A 13 10.36 1.44 2.20
CA THR A 13 9.04 0.82 2.41
C THR A 13 8.62 0.74 3.87
N GLU A 14 9.46 1.11 4.82
CA GLU A 14 9.27 0.80 6.24
C GLU A 14 9.09 2.00 7.19
N GLY A 15 8.84 3.20 6.69
CA GLY A 15 8.29 4.26 7.53
C GLY A 15 6.86 3.92 7.98
N GLY A 16 6.68 2.86 8.74
CA GLY A 16 5.41 2.35 9.24
C GLY A 16 5.64 1.54 10.51
N ASN A 17 4.63 1.49 11.37
CA ASN A 17 4.66 0.71 12.59
C ASN A 17 5.15 -0.73 12.34
N VAL A 18 6.30 -1.07 12.94
CA VAL A 18 6.92 -2.39 12.87
C VAL A 18 6.19 -3.38 13.79
N PHE A 19 5.58 -2.88 14.87
CA PHE A 19 4.90 -3.65 15.89
C PHE A 19 3.43 -3.89 15.53
N VAL A 20 3.20 -4.76 14.56
CA VAL A 20 1.85 -5.10 14.08
C VAL A 20 1.10 -5.89 15.15
N GLY A 21 -0.02 -5.36 15.60
CA GLY A 21 -0.85 -5.99 16.65
C GLY A 21 -0.68 -5.37 18.04
N GLU A 22 0.26 -4.46 18.21
CA GLU A 22 0.40 -3.63 19.41
C GLU A 22 -0.35 -2.30 19.22
N ASP A 23 -0.76 -1.68 20.32
CA ASP A 23 -1.37 -0.35 20.28
C ASP A 23 -0.28 0.71 20.16
N VAL A 24 -0.09 1.21 18.93
CA VAL A 24 0.97 2.18 18.59
C VAL A 24 0.34 3.36 17.88
N ASP A 25 0.54 4.55 18.41
CA ASP A 25 0.08 5.80 17.80
C ASP A 25 1.20 6.84 17.71
N ALA A 26 0.94 7.89 16.95
CA ALA A 26 1.82 9.05 16.85
C ALA A 26 1.91 9.76 18.20
N ILE A 27 3.14 10.10 18.60
CA ILE A 27 3.42 10.76 19.87
C ILE A 27 3.25 12.29 19.75
N PRO A 28 2.51 12.96 20.66
CA PRO A 28 2.48 14.41 20.76
C PRO A 28 3.86 15.02 21.03
N LEU A 29 4.08 16.25 20.60
CA LEU A 29 5.35 16.96 20.76
C LEU A 29 5.77 17.05 22.21
N GLU A 30 4.84 17.39 23.08
CA GLU A 30 5.03 17.56 24.52
C GLU A 30 5.39 16.25 25.25
N TYR A 31 5.02 15.08 24.70
CA TYR A 31 5.33 13.78 25.30
C TYR A 31 6.67 13.19 24.84
N ILE A 32 7.33 13.77 23.83
CA ILE A 32 8.57 13.21 23.28
C ILE A 32 9.68 13.19 24.32
N GLN A 33 9.95 14.31 24.98
CA GLN A 33 11.04 14.39 25.94
C GLN A 33 10.79 13.55 27.21
N PRO A 34 9.61 13.61 27.87
CA PRO A 34 9.31 12.72 28.99
C PRO A 34 9.42 11.23 28.63
N THR A 35 8.97 10.86 27.43
CA THR A 35 9.07 9.47 26.94
C THR A 35 10.54 9.05 26.75
N LEU A 36 11.36 9.91 26.14
CA LEU A 36 12.79 9.62 25.96
C LEU A 36 13.55 9.56 27.28
N ASP A 37 13.25 10.45 28.24
CA ASP A 37 13.88 10.44 29.54
C ASP A 37 13.61 9.14 30.29
N LYS A 38 12.36 8.67 30.27
CA LYS A 38 11.96 7.39 30.86
C LYS A 38 12.54 6.19 30.14
N TYR A 39 12.61 6.26 28.80
CA TYR A 39 13.24 5.24 27.98
C TYR A 39 14.75 5.11 28.29
N TYR A 40 15.46 6.23 28.42
CA TYR A 40 16.88 6.23 28.79
C TYR A 40 17.12 5.80 30.26
N GLU A 41 16.20 6.11 31.17
CA GLU A 41 16.23 5.60 32.53
C GLU A 41 16.17 4.07 32.54
N GLU A 42 15.23 3.47 31.78
CA GLU A 42 15.11 2.03 31.69
C GLU A 42 16.33 1.38 31.04
N LEU A 43 16.84 1.97 29.96
CA LEU A 43 18.08 1.49 29.34
C LEU A 43 19.28 1.60 30.31
N SER A 44 19.36 2.66 31.11
CA SER A 44 20.42 2.84 32.09
C SER A 44 20.31 1.82 33.23
N ARG A 45 19.10 1.39 33.57
CA ARG A 45 18.88 0.29 34.53
C ARG A 45 19.41 -1.04 33.97
N LEU A 46 19.19 -1.31 32.69
CA LEU A 46 19.65 -2.54 32.00
C LEU A 46 21.17 -2.51 31.76
N PHE A 47 21.73 -1.34 31.48
CA PHE A 47 23.13 -1.14 31.11
C PHE A 47 23.76 0.03 31.87
N PRO A 48 24.04 -0.13 33.19
CA PRO A 48 24.52 0.98 34.01
C PRO A 48 25.83 1.60 33.51
N GLU A 49 26.74 0.78 32.94
CA GLU A 49 28.02 1.25 32.38
C GLU A 49 27.86 2.16 31.15
N HIS A 50 26.69 2.14 30.53
CA HIS A 50 26.38 2.89 29.30
C HIS A 50 25.39 4.04 29.54
N ALA A 51 25.00 4.34 30.77
CA ALA A 51 23.99 5.35 31.11
C ALA A 51 24.25 6.73 30.48
N GLU A 52 25.50 7.19 30.50
CA GLU A 52 25.90 8.47 29.88
C GLU A 52 25.84 8.43 28.33
N HIS A 53 25.95 7.25 27.76
CA HIS A 53 25.87 7.09 26.28
C HIS A 53 24.44 7.30 25.76
N PHE A 54 23.41 6.88 26.51
CA PHE A 54 22.03 7.03 26.08
C PHE A 54 21.62 8.49 25.95
N ARG A 55 22.13 9.35 26.85
CA ARG A 55 21.91 10.80 26.82
C ARG A 55 22.52 11.50 25.60
N GLN A 56 23.44 10.82 24.88
CA GLN A 56 24.08 11.33 23.66
C GLN A 56 23.29 10.95 22.41
N PHE A 57 22.26 10.12 22.52
CA PHE A 57 21.40 9.79 21.40
C PHE A 57 20.66 11.04 20.94
N ALA A 58 20.63 11.25 19.65
CA ALA A 58 20.07 12.48 19.11
C ALA A 58 18.82 12.17 18.23
N PRO A 59 17.71 12.85 18.48
CA PRO A 59 16.54 12.75 17.61
C PRO A 59 16.87 13.10 16.16
N LEU A 60 16.31 12.33 15.24
CA LEU A 60 16.46 12.49 13.79
C LEU A 60 15.14 12.85 13.11
N GLY A 61 15.22 13.19 11.83
CA GLY A 61 14.07 13.37 10.99
C GLY A 61 13.13 14.50 11.40
N SER A 62 11.86 14.18 11.56
CA SER A 62 10.80 15.12 11.93
C SER A 62 10.48 15.13 13.43
N VAL A 63 11.20 14.37 14.24
CA VAL A 63 10.98 14.29 15.68
C VAL A 63 11.17 15.67 16.32
N GLY A 64 10.18 16.10 17.10
CA GLY A 64 10.22 17.41 17.75
C GLY A 64 9.97 18.63 16.83
N LYS A 65 9.60 18.42 15.55
CA LYS A 65 9.36 19.48 14.55
C LYS A 65 7.91 19.61 14.12
N LYS A 66 7.04 18.75 14.60
CA LYS A 66 5.60 18.71 14.31
C LYS A 66 4.82 18.49 15.60
N ALA A 67 3.55 18.86 15.59
CA ALA A 67 2.66 18.63 16.72
C ALA A 67 2.58 17.14 17.13
N ARG A 68 2.75 16.23 16.18
CA ARG A 68 2.80 14.77 16.44
C ARG A 68 3.84 14.11 15.51
N SER A 69 4.62 13.18 16.06
CA SER A 69 5.58 12.33 15.32
C SER A 69 5.07 10.89 15.27
N GLY A 70 5.20 10.23 14.12
CA GLY A 70 4.74 8.84 13.94
C GLY A 70 5.62 7.80 14.66
N ASP A 71 6.88 8.11 14.80
CA ASP A 71 7.95 7.33 15.41
C ASP A 71 9.02 8.28 15.97
N ILE A 72 9.96 7.75 16.73
CA ILE A 72 11.13 8.48 17.24
C ILE A 72 12.39 7.81 16.71
N ASP A 73 13.00 8.41 15.69
CA ASP A 73 14.31 7.99 15.19
C ASP A 73 15.42 8.58 16.05
N LEU A 74 16.37 7.77 16.50
CA LEU A 74 17.52 8.16 17.31
C LEU A 74 18.83 7.87 16.59
N ALA A 75 19.68 8.87 16.40
CA ALA A 75 21.06 8.69 15.95
C ALA A 75 21.90 8.10 17.08
N VAL A 76 22.45 6.92 16.85
CA VAL A 76 23.34 6.22 17.77
C VAL A 76 24.72 6.09 17.12
N ASP A 77 25.74 6.70 17.72
CA ASP A 77 27.10 6.62 17.18
C ASP A 77 27.68 5.22 17.40
N VAL A 78 28.10 4.57 16.33
CA VAL A 78 28.74 3.24 16.42
C VAL A 78 29.98 3.26 17.30
N LYS A 79 30.72 4.37 17.35
CA LYS A 79 31.88 4.52 18.23
C LYS A 79 31.53 4.52 19.72
N THR A 80 30.31 4.97 20.05
CA THR A 80 29.80 4.91 21.42
C THR A 80 29.55 3.47 21.87
N LEU A 81 29.07 2.62 20.93
CA LEU A 81 28.84 1.20 21.24
C LEU A 81 30.14 0.38 21.18
N PHE A 82 30.99 0.72 20.23
CA PHE A 82 32.26 0.01 19.97
C PHE A 82 33.40 1.03 19.85
N PRO A 83 34.05 1.44 20.95
CA PRO A 83 35.14 2.41 20.89
C PRO A 83 36.27 1.99 19.95
N MET A 84 36.51 0.68 19.80
CA MET A 84 37.52 0.12 18.91
C MET A 84 37.04 -0.12 17.47
N GLY A 85 35.83 0.28 17.11
CA GLY A 85 35.25 0.15 15.77
C GLY A 85 34.87 -1.26 15.33
N LYS A 86 34.95 -2.25 16.24
CA LYS A 86 34.56 -3.64 16.01
C LYS A 86 34.02 -4.27 17.30
N VAL A 87 33.22 -5.32 17.15
CA VAL A 87 32.70 -6.10 18.28
C VAL A 87 33.82 -6.96 18.89
N THR A 88 34.01 -6.88 20.19
CA THR A 88 34.96 -7.69 20.94
C THR A 88 34.25 -8.34 22.14
N ASP A 89 34.86 -9.38 22.71
CA ASP A 89 34.28 -10.04 23.89
C ASP A 89 34.12 -9.04 25.05
N VAL A 90 35.06 -8.12 25.22
CA VAL A 90 34.98 -7.05 26.24
C VAL A 90 33.80 -6.12 25.95
N SER A 91 33.60 -5.71 24.68
CA SER A 91 32.47 -4.86 24.33
C SER A 91 31.11 -5.60 24.45
N LEU A 92 31.07 -6.90 24.22
CA LEU A 92 29.86 -7.69 24.43
C LEU A 92 29.53 -7.78 25.94
N GLN A 93 30.53 -8.08 26.75
CA GLN A 93 30.36 -8.18 28.22
C GLN A 93 29.91 -6.86 28.85
N SER A 94 30.45 -5.71 28.40
CA SER A 94 30.01 -4.41 28.88
C SER A 94 28.54 -4.11 28.57
N TRP A 95 27.99 -4.75 27.50
CA TRP A 95 26.57 -4.70 27.18
C TRP A 95 25.76 -5.86 27.76
N ASN A 96 26.28 -6.58 28.75
CA ASN A 96 25.65 -7.77 29.35
C ASN A 96 25.29 -8.87 28.31
N LEU A 97 26.04 -8.94 27.21
CA LEU A 97 25.83 -9.93 26.15
C LEU A 97 26.82 -11.08 26.27
N ASP A 98 26.32 -12.31 26.06
CA ASP A 98 27.19 -13.49 26.04
C ASP A 98 27.95 -13.60 24.72
N PRO A 99 29.30 -13.59 24.73
CA PRO A 99 30.12 -13.72 23.54
C PRO A 99 29.84 -15.00 22.74
N SER A 100 29.49 -16.11 23.38
CA SER A 100 29.22 -17.39 22.71
C SER A 100 27.88 -17.33 21.95
N SER A 101 26.85 -16.76 22.55
CA SER A 101 25.54 -16.52 21.89
C SER A 101 25.70 -15.59 20.69
N TRP A 102 26.46 -14.51 20.85
CA TRP A 102 26.74 -13.60 19.74
C TRP A 102 27.47 -14.28 18.58
N ARG A 103 28.51 -15.10 18.86
CA ARG A 103 29.23 -15.84 17.82
C ARG A 103 28.30 -16.79 17.08
N ALA A 104 27.47 -17.55 17.79
CA ALA A 104 26.49 -18.44 17.18
C ALA A 104 25.49 -17.69 16.26
N THR A 105 25.03 -16.52 16.70
CA THR A 105 24.17 -15.64 15.91
C THR A 105 24.89 -15.06 14.69
N TYR A 106 26.12 -14.59 14.87
CA TYR A 106 26.96 -14.09 13.78
C TYR A 106 27.18 -15.16 12.71
N ASP A 107 27.62 -16.36 13.07
CA ASP A 107 27.86 -17.48 12.16
C ASP A 107 26.60 -17.87 11.39
N LYS A 108 25.44 -17.90 12.06
CA LYS A 108 24.15 -18.15 11.42
C LYS A 108 23.79 -17.06 10.41
N MET A 109 24.11 -15.80 10.71
CA MET A 109 23.85 -14.66 9.82
C MET A 109 24.81 -14.65 8.64
N VAL A 110 26.11 -14.96 8.83
CA VAL A 110 27.11 -15.08 7.76
C VAL A 110 26.66 -16.12 6.73
N LYS A 111 26.21 -17.29 7.16
CA LYS A 111 25.70 -18.36 6.26
C LYS A 111 24.52 -17.92 5.40
N ARG A 112 23.77 -16.93 5.83
CA ARG A 112 22.57 -16.40 5.14
C ARG A 112 22.84 -15.10 4.38
N ALA A 113 23.97 -14.44 4.66
CA ALA A 113 24.30 -13.16 4.07
C ALA A 113 24.82 -13.36 2.64
N ARG A 114 24.02 -12.92 1.64
CA ARG A 114 24.42 -12.97 0.22
C ARG A 114 25.13 -11.70 -0.25
N THR A 115 24.94 -10.58 0.41
CA THR A 115 25.33 -9.24 -0.08
C THR A 115 25.84 -8.30 1.00
N SER A 116 25.78 -8.68 2.28
CA SER A 116 26.24 -7.86 3.39
C SER A 116 27.76 -8.03 3.60
N THR A 117 28.43 -6.92 3.93
CA THR A 117 29.85 -7.00 4.31
C THR A 117 30.00 -7.66 5.68
N PRO A 118 31.16 -8.23 6.02
CA PRO A 118 31.40 -8.82 7.34
C PRO A 118 31.04 -7.87 8.49
N SER A 119 31.45 -6.60 8.41
CA SER A 119 31.13 -5.58 9.41
C SER A 119 29.64 -5.27 9.55
N GLN A 120 28.87 -5.38 8.47
CA GLN A 120 27.40 -5.23 8.53
C GLN A 120 26.74 -6.43 9.21
N VAL A 121 27.26 -7.63 8.98
CA VAL A 121 26.75 -8.84 9.64
C VAL A 121 27.10 -8.82 11.13
N GLU A 122 28.32 -8.40 11.46
CA GLU A 122 28.80 -8.23 12.83
C GLU A 122 27.90 -7.27 13.63
N LEU A 123 27.66 -6.08 13.07
CA LEU A 123 26.75 -5.09 13.70
C LEU A 123 25.33 -5.62 13.83
N ARG A 124 24.83 -6.32 12.82
CA ARG A 124 23.49 -6.90 12.89
C ARG A 124 23.37 -7.98 13.96
N ALA A 125 24.37 -8.82 14.11
CA ALA A 125 24.41 -9.85 15.14
C ALA A 125 24.42 -9.22 16.54
N PHE A 126 25.22 -8.16 16.73
CA PHE A 126 25.23 -7.41 17.97
C PHE A 126 23.86 -6.81 18.31
N LEU A 127 23.25 -6.09 17.36
CA LEU A 127 21.94 -5.49 17.57
C LEU A 127 20.84 -6.53 17.81
N TYR A 128 20.97 -7.72 17.24
CA TYR A 128 20.04 -8.82 17.47
C TYR A 128 20.14 -9.33 18.92
N GLU A 129 21.35 -9.58 19.41
CA GLU A 129 21.55 -10.02 20.80
C GLU A 129 21.18 -8.91 21.79
N LEU A 130 21.48 -7.65 21.48
CA LEU A 130 21.08 -6.50 22.30
C LEU A 130 19.55 -6.37 22.38
N ALA A 131 18.86 -6.43 21.23
CA ALA A 131 17.40 -6.38 21.20
C ALA A 131 16.78 -7.56 21.97
N LYS A 132 17.39 -8.75 21.86
CA LYS A 132 16.96 -9.93 22.60
C LYS A 132 17.11 -9.70 24.11
N TYR A 133 18.28 -9.25 24.56
CA TYR A 133 18.55 -8.97 25.97
C TYR A 133 17.58 -7.93 26.54
N ILE A 134 17.35 -6.81 25.81
CA ILE A 134 16.39 -5.78 26.22
C ILE A 134 14.98 -6.37 26.36
N GLY A 135 14.51 -7.12 25.37
CA GLY A 135 13.17 -7.71 25.40
C GLY A 135 12.96 -8.81 26.45
N GLU A 136 14.04 -9.45 26.91
CA GLU A 136 14.01 -10.46 27.97
C GLU A 136 14.14 -9.87 29.38
N ASN A 137 14.74 -8.66 29.53
CA ASN A 137 15.08 -8.05 30.83
C ASN A 137 14.35 -6.73 31.11
N SER A 138 13.51 -6.25 30.18
CA SER A 138 12.64 -5.10 30.40
C SER A 138 11.17 -5.53 30.32
N GLU A 139 10.38 -5.06 31.29
CA GLU A 139 8.92 -5.26 31.28
C GLU A 139 8.21 -4.22 30.40
N ILE A 140 8.86 -3.10 30.11
CA ILE A 140 8.25 -1.93 29.45
C ILE A 140 8.80 -1.68 28.03
N ILE A 141 10.02 -2.17 27.70
CA ILE A 141 10.57 -2.07 26.34
C ILE A 141 10.29 -3.39 25.60
N LYS A 142 9.52 -3.32 24.53
CA LYS A 142 9.35 -4.46 23.60
C LYS A 142 10.26 -4.30 22.39
N THR A 143 10.83 -5.39 21.89
CA THR A 143 11.69 -5.40 20.69
C THR A 143 11.21 -6.39 19.64
N ASP A 144 11.48 -6.15 18.35
CA ASP A 144 11.19 -7.11 17.26
C ASP A 144 12.49 -7.63 16.66
N LEU A 145 12.90 -8.82 17.08
CA LEU A 145 14.10 -9.49 16.60
C LEU A 145 14.08 -9.80 15.09
N LYS A 146 12.90 -9.97 14.48
CA LYS A 146 12.75 -10.29 13.05
C LYS A 146 13.06 -9.08 12.17
N LYS A 147 12.97 -7.89 12.73
CA LYS A 147 13.14 -6.62 12.03
C LYS A 147 14.53 -6.03 12.19
N VAL A 148 15.36 -6.56 13.09
CA VAL A 148 16.75 -6.11 13.28
C VAL A 148 17.54 -6.20 11.98
N ARG A 149 18.22 -5.10 11.62
CA ARG A 149 18.99 -4.92 10.38
C ARG A 149 20.41 -4.46 10.66
N PRO A 150 21.31 -4.52 9.68
CA PRO A 150 22.59 -3.86 9.80
C PRO A 150 22.42 -2.35 10.04
N GLY A 151 22.68 -1.91 11.25
CA GLY A 151 22.56 -0.50 11.64
C GLY A 151 21.18 -0.02 12.06
N GLN A 152 20.21 -0.92 12.28
CA GLN A 152 18.88 -0.56 12.80
C GLN A 152 18.35 -1.57 13.80
N MET A 153 17.77 -1.06 14.89
CA MET A 153 17.02 -1.80 15.88
C MET A 153 15.73 -1.04 16.20
N PHE A 154 14.66 -1.78 16.45
CA PHE A 154 13.33 -1.22 16.70
C PHE A 154 12.87 -1.62 18.10
N SER A 155 12.36 -0.64 18.84
CA SER A 155 11.73 -0.84 20.13
C SER A 155 10.37 -0.16 20.19
N LEU A 156 9.48 -0.70 21.01
CA LEU A 156 8.20 -0.11 21.36
C LEU A 156 8.25 0.26 22.85
N PHE A 157 7.85 1.47 23.14
CA PHE A 157 7.85 2.01 24.49
C PHE A 157 6.54 2.75 24.77
N PRO A 158 5.96 2.66 25.98
CA PRO A 158 4.79 3.44 26.33
C PRO A 158 5.02 4.95 26.19
N GLN A 159 4.02 5.69 25.73
CA GLN A 159 4.11 7.15 25.75
C GLN A 159 4.00 7.66 27.18
N ILE A 160 4.82 8.63 27.53
CA ILE A 160 4.82 9.29 28.85
C ILE A 160 4.33 10.72 28.64
N THR A 161 3.30 11.11 29.39
CA THR A 161 2.77 12.47 29.34
C THR A 161 3.76 13.48 29.96
N ASP A 162 3.51 14.76 29.74
CA ASP A 162 4.25 15.86 30.39
C ASP A 162 4.12 15.86 31.93
N ALA A 163 3.02 15.28 32.46
CA ALA A 163 2.82 15.03 33.87
C ALA A 163 3.55 13.77 34.40
N GLY A 164 4.26 13.02 33.56
CA GLY A 164 4.96 11.79 33.91
C GLY A 164 4.10 10.54 33.98
N GLU A 165 2.85 10.59 33.51
CA GLU A 165 1.94 9.46 33.49
C GLU A 165 2.27 8.54 32.29
N GLN A 166 2.35 7.22 32.56
CA GLN A 166 2.53 6.21 31.52
C GLN A 166 1.19 5.83 30.89
N LEU A 167 1.10 5.95 29.54
CA LEU A 167 -0.07 5.57 28.78
C LEU A 167 0.00 4.11 28.32
N GLU A 168 -1.14 3.49 28.06
CA GLU A 168 -1.21 2.15 27.46
C GLU A 168 -0.75 2.15 26.00
N VAL A 169 -0.94 3.25 25.29
CA VAL A 169 -0.50 3.42 23.90
C VAL A 169 1.00 3.61 23.82
N GLY A 170 1.65 2.88 22.91
CA GLY A 170 3.08 2.94 22.70
C GLY A 170 3.50 3.86 21.56
N VAL A 171 4.79 4.18 21.52
CA VAL A 171 5.48 4.78 20.36
C VAL A 171 6.65 3.91 19.95
N GLN A 172 6.86 3.80 18.64
CA GLN A 172 8.04 3.13 18.10
C GLN A 172 9.26 4.02 18.22
N ILE A 173 10.35 3.47 18.78
CA ILE A 173 11.64 4.13 18.89
C ILE A 173 12.68 3.34 18.09
N ASP A 174 13.29 4.00 17.11
CA ASP A 174 14.21 3.39 16.15
C ASP A 174 15.64 3.84 16.41
N TRP A 175 16.53 2.88 16.66
CA TRP A 175 17.96 3.17 16.74
C TRP A 175 18.57 3.11 15.35
N MET A 176 19.11 4.24 14.92
CA MET A 176 19.82 4.41 13.66
C MET A 176 21.30 4.48 13.93
N MET A 177 22.02 3.40 13.58
CA MET A 177 23.43 3.24 13.92
C MET A 177 24.34 3.78 12.81
N GLY A 178 25.28 4.64 13.17
CA GLY A 178 26.23 5.19 12.21
C GLY A 178 27.09 6.30 12.81
N ASN A 179 27.75 7.09 11.97
CA ASN A 179 28.34 8.35 12.43
C ASN A 179 27.22 9.34 12.71
N ARG A 180 27.17 9.89 13.92
CA ARG A 180 26.08 10.75 14.39
C ARG A 180 25.88 12.00 13.50
N ASP A 181 26.96 12.67 13.09
CA ASP A 181 26.86 13.88 12.28
C ASP A 181 26.37 13.56 10.85
N TRP A 182 26.83 12.41 10.32
CA TRP A 182 26.31 11.91 9.04
C TRP A 182 24.83 11.55 9.11
N LEU A 183 24.37 10.89 10.16
CA LEU A 183 22.97 10.55 10.38
C LEU A 183 22.11 11.81 10.50
N LYS A 184 22.53 12.79 11.30
CA LYS A 184 21.85 14.08 11.40
C LYS A 184 21.72 14.77 10.02
N PHE A 185 22.76 14.72 9.21
CA PHE A 185 22.73 15.28 7.87
C PHE A 185 21.85 14.46 6.90
N SER A 186 22.00 13.15 6.87
CA SER A 186 21.29 12.29 5.91
C SER A 186 19.79 12.17 6.18
N TYR A 187 19.38 12.24 7.44
CA TYR A 187 17.99 12.22 7.91
C TYR A 187 17.44 13.61 8.23
N PHE A 188 18.18 14.66 7.91
CA PHE A 188 17.73 16.00 8.20
C PHE A 188 16.37 16.28 7.56
N SER A 189 15.43 16.79 8.37
CA SER A 189 14.12 17.25 7.93
C SER A 189 14.01 18.73 8.33
N PRO A 190 13.81 19.65 7.39
CA PRO A 190 13.55 21.04 7.73
C PRO A 190 12.21 21.17 8.46
N MET A 191 11.99 22.32 9.12
CA MET A 191 10.67 22.66 9.64
C MET A 191 9.67 22.70 8.49
N PRO A 192 8.42 22.22 8.69
CA PRO A 192 7.38 22.38 7.68
C PRO A 192 7.16 23.85 7.35
N SER A 193 7.08 24.21 6.06
CA SER A 193 6.70 25.55 5.64
C SER A 193 5.19 25.64 5.46
N GLU A 194 4.62 26.83 5.68
CA GLU A 194 3.20 27.08 5.42
C GLU A 194 2.86 26.92 3.92
N GLN A 195 3.81 27.20 3.05
CA GLN A 195 3.63 27.13 1.60
C GLN A 195 3.64 25.69 1.07
N GLN A 196 4.38 24.77 1.70
CA GLN A 196 4.49 23.37 1.31
C GLN A 196 4.43 22.42 2.53
N PRO A 197 3.29 22.34 3.22
CA PRO A 197 3.16 21.53 4.43
C PRO A 197 3.34 20.02 4.19
N MET A 198 3.15 19.58 2.93
CA MET A 198 3.31 18.18 2.51
C MET A 198 4.76 17.83 2.17
N LEU A 199 5.65 18.80 2.04
CA LEU A 199 7.05 18.58 1.67
C LEU A 199 7.83 18.05 2.88
N LYS A 200 8.06 16.75 2.89
CA LYS A 200 8.79 16.06 3.96
C LYS A 200 10.30 16.09 3.71
N GLY A 201 11.10 15.92 4.77
CA GLY A 201 12.56 15.78 4.68
C GLY A 201 13.04 14.69 3.71
N LEU A 202 12.18 13.72 3.42
CA LEU A 202 12.43 12.72 2.39
C LEU A 202 12.68 13.33 0.99
N HIS A 203 11.96 14.38 0.61
CA HIS A 203 12.13 15.04 -0.69
C HIS A 203 13.52 15.67 -0.82
N ARG A 204 14.00 16.33 0.24
CA ARG A 204 15.39 16.80 0.34
C ARG A 204 16.38 15.66 0.10
N THR A 205 16.21 14.58 0.82
CA THR A 205 17.11 13.42 0.74
C THR A 205 17.05 12.74 -0.62
N GLN A 206 15.86 12.62 -1.24
CA GLN A 206 15.71 12.08 -2.59
C GLN A 206 16.40 12.97 -3.64
N LEU A 207 16.37 14.29 -3.48
CA LEU A 207 17.06 15.20 -4.39
C LEU A 207 18.60 15.12 -4.22
N LEU A 208 19.11 14.99 -2.98
CA LEU A 208 20.52 14.67 -2.73
C LEU A 208 20.96 13.36 -3.37
N LEU A 209 20.16 12.29 -3.22
CA LEU A 209 20.39 11.01 -3.89
C LEU A 209 20.47 11.17 -5.41
N ALA A 210 19.59 11.99 -5.97
CA ALA A 210 19.55 12.26 -7.39
C ALA A 210 20.77 13.04 -7.88
N MET A 211 21.22 14.07 -7.15
CA MET A 211 22.43 14.84 -7.46
C MET A 211 23.67 13.95 -7.51
N PHE A 212 23.90 13.16 -6.46
CA PHE A 212 25.03 12.22 -6.44
C PHE A 212 24.86 11.14 -7.51
N GLY A 213 23.64 10.64 -7.68
CA GLY A 213 23.30 9.61 -8.66
C GLY A 213 23.59 10.02 -10.10
N ALA A 214 23.26 11.25 -10.46
CA ALA A 214 23.50 11.84 -11.78
C ALA A 214 25.01 11.93 -12.13
N LYS A 215 25.87 11.99 -11.10
CA LYS A 215 27.33 12.06 -11.23
C LYS A 215 28.03 10.72 -11.00
N GLY A 216 27.30 9.61 -10.90
CA GLY A 216 27.90 8.28 -10.74
C GLY A 216 28.21 7.86 -9.30
N TYR A 217 27.68 8.57 -8.32
CA TYR A 217 27.88 8.29 -6.90
C TYR A 217 26.61 7.76 -6.23
N ALA A 218 26.77 7.01 -5.15
CA ALA A 218 25.68 6.50 -4.32
C ALA A 218 25.73 7.16 -2.95
N PHE A 219 24.75 8.00 -2.65
CA PHE A 219 24.52 8.50 -1.31
C PHE A 219 23.80 7.41 -0.49
N LYS A 220 24.35 7.08 0.69
CA LYS A 220 23.75 6.11 1.62
C LYS A 220 23.45 6.80 2.95
N HIS A 221 22.25 6.61 3.46
CA HIS A 221 21.81 7.20 4.74
C HIS A 221 22.72 6.80 5.92
N VAL A 222 23.13 5.55 5.92
CA VAL A 222 24.10 5.03 6.90
C VAL A 222 25.42 4.78 6.18
N GLY A 223 26.38 5.64 6.37
CA GLY A 223 27.75 5.31 5.93
C GLY A 223 28.42 6.27 4.95
N GLY A 224 27.74 7.21 4.32
CA GLY A 224 28.41 8.21 3.48
C GLY A 224 28.09 8.11 1.98
N VAL A 225 28.96 8.70 1.18
CA VAL A 225 28.90 8.65 -0.29
C VAL A 225 29.91 7.69 -0.84
N PHE A 226 29.50 6.89 -1.83
CA PHE A 226 30.33 5.85 -2.46
C PHE A 226 30.39 6.08 -3.97
N ASP A 227 31.55 5.91 -4.53
CA ASP A 227 31.74 5.82 -5.97
C ASP A 227 31.11 4.52 -6.49
N LYS A 228 30.22 4.60 -7.47
CA LYS A 228 29.50 3.42 -8.00
C LYS A 228 30.38 2.50 -8.83
N ALA A 229 31.43 3.03 -9.45
CA ALA A 229 32.32 2.24 -10.30
C ALA A 229 33.29 1.42 -9.47
N THR A 230 33.83 2.00 -8.40
CA THR A 230 34.86 1.36 -7.57
C THR A 230 34.32 0.77 -6.27
N GLY A 231 33.12 1.15 -5.86
CA GLY A 231 32.53 0.78 -4.56
C GLY A 231 33.21 1.47 -3.37
N LYS A 232 34.20 2.33 -3.59
CA LYS A 232 34.94 3.02 -2.51
C LYS A 232 34.11 4.12 -1.88
N LYS A 233 34.23 4.26 -0.57
CA LYS A 233 33.67 5.38 0.17
C LYS A 233 34.50 6.63 -0.13
N VAL A 234 33.86 7.72 -0.55
CA VAL A 234 34.51 8.97 -0.97
C VAL A 234 34.15 10.16 -0.07
N ALA A 235 33.06 10.07 0.69
CA ALA A 235 32.71 11.03 1.73
C ALA A 235 31.99 10.33 2.89
N HIS A 236 32.29 10.75 4.13
CA HIS A 236 31.73 10.19 5.36
C HIS A 236 31.33 11.24 6.38
N SER A 237 31.46 12.52 5.99
CA SER A 237 30.96 13.65 6.77
C SER A 237 30.14 14.60 5.88
N PRO A 238 29.26 15.44 6.45
CA PRO A 238 28.53 16.45 5.72
C PRO A 238 29.43 17.37 4.89
N SER A 239 30.50 17.89 5.50
CA SER A 239 31.46 18.77 4.81
C SER A 239 32.14 18.11 3.61
N GLN A 240 32.54 16.83 3.73
CA GLN A 240 33.11 16.10 2.61
C GLN A 240 32.06 15.84 1.52
N ALA A 241 30.80 15.66 1.85
CA ALA A 241 29.73 15.53 0.86
C ALA A 241 29.53 16.81 0.08
N ALA A 242 29.52 17.98 0.76
CA ALA A 242 29.45 19.28 0.11
C ALA A 242 30.68 19.53 -0.78
N GLN A 243 31.90 19.28 -0.30
CA GLN A 243 33.13 19.39 -1.10
C GLN A 243 33.13 18.49 -2.33
N LEU A 244 32.59 17.26 -2.19
CA LEU A 244 32.46 16.37 -3.35
C LEU A 244 31.47 16.92 -4.36
N LEU A 245 30.30 17.43 -3.93
CA LEU A 245 29.33 18.08 -4.84
C LEU A 245 29.94 19.31 -5.52
N GLN A 246 30.66 20.16 -4.78
CA GLN A 246 31.40 21.28 -5.35
C GLN A 246 32.37 20.83 -6.47
N LYS A 247 33.14 19.77 -6.22
CA LYS A 247 34.02 19.20 -7.24
C LYS A 247 33.28 18.66 -8.44
N LEU A 248 32.14 18.01 -8.22
CA LEU A 248 31.35 17.35 -9.28
C LEU A 248 30.58 18.35 -10.18
N TYR A 249 30.14 19.45 -9.61
CA TYR A 249 29.36 20.46 -10.31
C TYR A 249 30.18 21.70 -10.71
N GLY A 250 31.38 21.85 -10.16
CA GLY A 250 32.32 22.93 -10.52
C GLY A 250 32.01 24.28 -9.86
N THR A 251 31.04 24.36 -8.94
CA THR A 251 30.61 25.57 -8.26
C THR A 251 30.53 25.36 -6.76
N ALA A 252 30.84 26.38 -5.97
CA ALA A 252 30.76 26.29 -4.50
C ALA A 252 29.36 25.93 -4.04
N ILE A 253 29.32 25.05 -3.04
CA ILE A 253 28.08 24.61 -2.36
C ILE A 253 28.34 24.50 -0.88
N THR A 254 27.46 25.06 -0.09
CA THR A 254 27.54 25.06 1.39
C THR A 254 26.60 23.99 1.95
N LEU A 255 26.68 23.74 3.27
CA LEU A 255 25.72 22.87 3.93
C LEU A 255 24.32 23.47 3.96
N GLU A 256 24.22 24.79 4.06
CA GLU A 256 22.95 25.54 4.04
C GLU A 256 22.22 25.37 2.71
N ASP A 257 22.96 25.34 1.59
CA ASP A 257 22.39 25.02 0.28
C ASP A 257 21.79 23.60 0.22
N LEU A 258 22.19 22.72 1.14
CA LEU A 258 21.76 21.32 1.22
C LEU A 258 20.70 21.06 2.29
N ASP A 259 20.17 22.06 2.99
CA ASP A 259 19.31 21.89 4.14
C ASP A 259 17.83 21.63 3.80
N SER A 260 17.38 22.06 2.64
CA SER A 260 16.00 21.86 2.21
C SER A 260 15.93 21.44 0.75
N PHE A 261 14.75 20.92 0.35
CA PHE A 261 14.48 20.66 -1.08
C PHE A 261 14.61 21.96 -1.89
N SER A 262 13.98 23.04 -1.43
CA SER A 262 13.96 24.32 -2.15
C SER A 262 15.34 24.94 -2.24
N SER A 263 16.19 24.85 -1.18
CA SER A 263 17.58 25.32 -1.23
C SER A 263 18.40 24.56 -2.27
N ILE A 264 18.32 23.21 -2.27
CA ILE A 264 19.00 22.37 -3.25
C ILE A 264 18.52 22.66 -4.67
N TYR A 265 17.21 22.79 -4.86
CA TYR A 265 16.60 23.12 -6.14
C TYR A 265 17.09 24.48 -6.64
N GLY A 266 17.02 25.52 -5.80
CA GLY A 266 17.48 26.86 -6.12
C GLY A 266 18.97 26.88 -6.49
N TRP A 267 19.80 26.17 -5.73
CA TRP A 267 21.22 26.02 -6.05
C TRP A 267 21.44 25.33 -7.40
N LEU A 268 20.73 24.23 -7.71
CA LEU A 268 20.82 23.55 -9.00
C LEU A 268 20.41 24.44 -10.16
N VAL A 269 19.34 25.21 -10.01
CA VAL A 269 18.86 26.14 -11.05
C VAL A 269 19.87 27.26 -11.31
N ALA A 270 20.47 27.81 -10.27
CA ALA A 270 21.39 28.96 -10.38
C ALA A 270 22.80 28.54 -10.83
N ASN A 271 23.28 27.33 -10.48
CA ASN A 271 24.70 27.03 -10.56
C ASN A 271 25.04 25.81 -11.41
N ALA A 272 24.10 24.86 -11.63
CA ALA A 272 24.40 23.67 -12.41
C ALA A 272 24.22 23.89 -13.91
N SER A 273 25.00 23.20 -14.74
CA SER A 273 24.75 23.16 -16.18
C SER A 273 23.36 22.58 -16.46
N GLU A 274 22.69 23.05 -17.55
CA GLU A 274 21.37 22.50 -17.94
C GLU A 274 21.36 20.97 -18.00
N LYS A 275 22.42 20.37 -18.53
CA LYS A 275 22.58 18.93 -18.62
C LYS A 275 22.61 18.26 -17.25
N ASP A 276 23.33 18.84 -16.30
CA ASP A 276 23.47 18.26 -14.96
C ASP A 276 22.22 18.47 -14.11
N LYS A 277 21.60 19.65 -14.22
CA LYS A 277 20.33 19.99 -13.62
C LYS A 277 19.24 19.01 -14.06
N ASN A 278 19.07 18.86 -15.39
CA ASN A 278 18.07 17.97 -15.96
C ASN A 278 18.31 16.50 -15.56
N ARG A 279 19.55 16.03 -15.51
CA ARG A 279 19.88 14.69 -15.01
C ARG A 279 19.51 14.47 -13.53
N ALA A 280 19.74 15.50 -12.71
CA ALA A 280 19.35 15.43 -11.29
C ALA A 280 17.83 15.39 -11.14
N PHE A 281 17.10 16.24 -11.88
CA PHE A 281 15.63 16.26 -11.84
C PHE A 281 15.01 14.97 -12.40
N ASP A 282 15.51 14.48 -13.53
CA ASP A 282 15.08 13.19 -14.09
C ASP A 282 15.29 12.04 -13.09
N SER A 283 16.44 12.02 -12.43
CA SER A 283 16.76 11.01 -11.41
C SER A 283 15.84 11.12 -10.20
N TYR A 284 15.59 12.35 -9.72
CA TYR A 284 14.70 12.62 -8.61
C TYR A 284 13.26 12.15 -8.90
N LEU A 285 12.70 12.53 -10.05
CA LEU A 285 11.34 12.14 -10.43
C LEU A 285 11.20 10.62 -10.57
N ARG A 286 12.19 9.93 -11.12
CA ARG A 286 12.20 8.47 -11.16
C ARG A 286 12.33 7.82 -9.77
N ILE A 287 13.03 8.47 -8.84
CA ILE A 287 13.10 8.01 -7.45
C ILE A 287 11.72 8.18 -6.80
N LEU A 288 11.09 9.33 -6.97
CA LEU A 288 9.77 9.63 -6.44
C LEU A 288 8.69 8.68 -6.97
N ASP A 289 8.71 8.38 -8.28
CA ASP A 289 7.77 7.42 -8.92
C ASP A 289 7.87 6.00 -8.34
N ARG A 290 9.08 5.59 -7.92
CA ARG A 290 9.31 4.26 -7.34
C ARG A 290 9.11 4.20 -5.82
N THR A 291 9.36 5.30 -5.14
CA THR A 291 9.37 5.40 -3.69
C THR A 291 8.68 6.67 -3.24
N PRO A 292 7.36 6.74 -3.45
CA PRO A 292 6.57 7.86 -2.99
C PRO A 292 6.68 7.99 -1.46
N GLY A 293 6.98 9.19 -1.00
CA GLY A 293 7.33 9.45 0.39
C GLY A 293 6.19 9.88 1.28
N ASN A 294 5.03 10.16 0.69
CA ASN A 294 3.85 10.61 1.41
C ASN A 294 2.86 9.45 1.63
N LYS A 295 1.91 9.68 2.52
CA LYS A 295 0.77 8.80 2.74
C LYS A 295 -0.46 9.68 2.87
N GLU A 296 -1.52 9.32 2.20
CA GLU A 296 -2.84 9.91 2.39
C GLU A 296 -3.84 8.83 2.82
N ILE A 297 -4.95 9.25 3.38
CA ILE A 297 -6.06 8.34 3.66
C ILE A 297 -6.74 8.06 2.33
N ASP A 298 -6.71 6.81 1.91
CA ASP A 298 -7.49 6.38 0.76
C ASP A 298 -8.99 6.48 1.09
N PRO A 299 -9.73 7.34 0.38
CA PRO A 299 -11.15 7.53 0.67
C PRO A 299 -11.98 6.25 0.45
N GLU A 300 -11.48 5.29 -0.33
CA GLU A 300 -12.19 4.05 -0.62
C GLU A 300 -12.04 3.00 0.49
N SER A 301 -10.83 2.84 1.01
CA SER A 301 -10.53 1.82 2.02
C SER A 301 -10.48 2.37 3.45
N GLY A 302 -10.41 3.69 3.62
CA GLY A 302 -10.10 4.33 4.90
C GLY A 302 -8.66 4.03 5.38
N GLY A 303 -7.89 3.27 4.60
CA GLY A 303 -6.52 2.93 4.90
C GLY A 303 -5.53 3.99 4.44
N ARG A 304 -4.30 3.95 4.97
CA ARG A 304 -3.22 4.82 4.52
C ARG A 304 -2.56 4.24 3.28
N VAL A 305 -2.62 4.98 2.16
CA VAL A 305 -1.97 4.63 0.89
C VAL A 305 -0.73 5.49 0.70
N LYS A 306 0.36 4.86 0.26
CA LYS A 306 1.58 5.59 -0.09
C LYS A 306 1.37 6.31 -1.42
N CYS A 307 1.67 7.60 -1.44
CA CYS A 307 1.58 8.42 -2.63
C CYS A 307 2.77 9.39 -2.74
N GLY A 308 2.99 9.94 -3.92
CA GLY A 308 4.01 10.94 -4.21
C GLY A 308 3.42 12.33 -4.26
N TYR A 309 4.19 13.29 -3.73
CA TYR A 309 3.94 14.71 -3.88
C TYR A 309 5.09 15.31 -4.68
N VAL A 310 4.81 15.90 -5.82
CA VAL A 310 5.82 16.61 -6.59
C VAL A 310 5.92 18.04 -6.03
N PRO A 311 7.12 18.49 -5.60
CA PRO A 311 7.29 19.85 -5.15
C PRO A 311 6.91 20.85 -6.23
N VAL A 312 6.31 21.99 -5.82
CA VAL A 312 5.78 23.00 -6.74
C VAL A 312 6.85 23.50 -7.72
N GLU A 313 8.09 23.57 -7.29
CA GLU A 313 9.25 23.98 -8.09
C GLU A 313 9.52 23.03 -9.28
N LEU A 314 9.08 21.79 -9.21
CA LEU A 314 9.27 20.78 -10.26
C LEU A 314 8.00 20.38 -11.01
N GLU A 315 6.86 21.01 -10.72
CA GLU A 315 5.61 20.68 -11.41
C GLU A 315 5.71 20.90 -12.92
N ASP A 316 6.18 22.08 -13.36
CA ASP A 316 6.33 22.37 -14.78
C ASP A 316 7.34 21.45 -15.47
N TYR A 317 8.45 21.15 -14.78
CA TYR A 317 9.44 20.21 -15.30
C TYR A 317 8.85 18.81 -15.43
N TRP A 318 8.04 18.37 -14.46
CA TRP A 318 7.35 17.08 -14.49
C TRP A 318 6.38 17.03 -15.68
N VAL A 319 5.51 18.03 -15.85
CA VAL A 319 4.53 18.11 -16.95
C VAL A 319 5.24 18.03 -18.31
N ALA A 320 6.36 18.73 -18.47
CA ALA A 320 7.11 18.75 -19.73
C ALA A 320 7.87 17.44 -20.03
N ASN A 321 8.06 16.54 -19.03
CA ASN A 321 8.98 15.42 -19.17
C ASN A 321 8.40 14.06 -18.74
N TYR A 322 7.18 13.98 -18.20
CA TYR A 322 6.67 12.73 -17.60
C TYR A 322 6.59 11.58 -18.63
N GLU A 323 6.17 11.86 -19.87
CA GLU A 323 6.13 10.85 -20.93
C GLU A 323 7.53 10.39 -21.31
N ARG A 324 8.46 11.31 -21.57
CA ARG A 324 9.87 11.00 -21.86
C ARG A 324 10.52 10.16 -20.78
N LEU A 325 10.15 10.38 -19.53
CA LEU A 325 10.68 9.65 -18.38
C LEU A 325 9.95 8.33 -18.09
N GLY A 326 8.81 8.10 -18.76
CA GLY A 326 7.94 6.95 -18.54
C GLY A 326 7.32 6.95 -17.13
N LEU A 327 7.03 8.14 -16.57
CA LEU A 327 6.40 8.29 -15.26
C LEU A 327 4.91 8.00 -15.41
N LYS A 328 4.38 7.15 -14.56
CA LYS A 328 2.99 6.68 -14.69
C LYS A 328 1.96 7.57 -14.02
N GLY A 329 2.37 8.59 -13.27
CA GLY A 329 1.45 9.48 -12.53
C GLY A 329 0.60 8.80 -11.43
N LYS A 330 0.43 7.47 -11.49
CA LYS A 330 -0.37 6.66 -10.55
C LYS A 330 0.11 6.76 -9.09
N PHE A 331 1.30 7.27 -8.88
CA PHE A 331 1.87 7.49 -7.56
C PHE A 331 1.46 8.83 -6.94
N LEU A 332 0.89 9.77 -7.72
CA LEU A 332 0.54 11.10 -7.23
C LEU A 332 -0.53 11.04 -6.14
N CYS A 333 -0.34 11.83 -5.10
CA CYS A 333 -1.34 12.00 -4.05
C CYS A 333 -2.63 12.60 -4.62
N LYS A 334 -3.78 12.06 -4.26
CA LYS A 334 -5.09 12.55 -4.74
C LYS A 334 -5.41 13.96 -4.24
N THR A 335 -4.81 14.36 -3.11
CA THR A 335 -5.03 15.67 -2.47
C THR A 335 -4.04 16.75 -2.88
N ALA A 336 -3.09 16.40 -3.74
CA ALA A 336 -2.01 17.31 -4.13
C ALA A 336 -1.73 17.22 -5.63
N ASN A 337 -1.09 18.27 -6.18
CA ASN A 337 -0.65 18.33 -7.56
C ASN A 337 -1.80 18.32 -8.59
N ASP A 338 -2.86 19.10 -8.39
CA ASP A 338 -3.98 19.22 -9.33
C ASP A 338 -3.52 19.58 -10.75
N LYS A 339 -2.51 20.46 -10.87
CA LYS A 339 -1.90 20.83 -12.16
C LYS A 339 -1.31 19.62 -12.91
N LEU A 340 -0.64 18.72 -12.19
CA LEU A 340 -0.06 17.50 -12.77
C LEU A 340 -1.14 16.52 -13.19
N ARG A 341 -2.19 16.41 -12.39
CA ARG A 341 -3.34 15.54 -12.68
C ARG A 341 -4.09 16.01 -13.93
N GLN A 342 -4.27 17.33 -14.08
CA GLN A 342 -4.83 17.94 -15.29
C GLN A 342 -3.96 17.72 -16.52
N ALA A 343 -2.62 17.82 -16.39
CA ALA A 343 -1.70 17.68 -17.50
C ALA A 343 -1.59 16.26 -18.09
N ILE A 344 -1.79 15.22 -17.25
CA ILE A 344 -1.82 13.83 -17.73
C ILE A 344 -3.19 13.41 -18.25
N GLY A 345 -4.13 14.37 -18.32
CA GLY A 345 -5.53 14.08 -18.61
C GLY A 345 -6.18 13.30 -17.46
N GLU A 346 -7.31 13.76 -16.98
CA GLU A 346 -8.07 13.00 -15.98
C GLU A 346 -8.34 11.56 -16.44
N GLU A 347 -8.41 11.31 -17.75
CA GLU A 347 -8.53 9.98 -18.36
C GLU A 347 -7.46 8.96 -17.94
N MET A 348 -6.18 9.34 -17.83
CA MET A 348 -5.13 8.39 -17.40
C MET A 348 -5.13 8.09 -15.90
N LEU A 349 -5.70 8.98 -15.08
CA LEU A 349 -5.91 8.74 -13.65
C LEU A 349 -7.27 8.08 -13.40
N GLU A 350 -8.25 8.31 -14.24
CA GLU A 350 -9.60 7.74 -14.17
C GLU A 350 -9.67 6.28 -14.59
N GLU A 351 -8.76 5.76 -15.40
CA GLU A 351 -8.61 4.29 -15.55
C GLU A 351 -8.36 3.57 -14.20
N ALA A 352 -8.08 4.30 -13.13
CA ALA A 352 -7.87 3.73 -11.81
C ALA A 352 -9.09 3.79 -10.89
N ALA A 353 -10.06 4.67 -11.09
CA ALA A 353 -11.30 4.68 -10.28
C ALA A 353 -12.38 5.57 -10.87
N THR A 354 -13.25 5.03 -11.69
CA THR A 354 -14.62 5.56 -11.80
C THR A 354 -15.12 5.86 -10.38
N PRO A 355 -15.55 7.09 -10.06
CA PRO A 355 -15.88 7.45 -8.70
C PRO A 355 -16.99 6.54 -8.15
N ARG A 356 -16.71 5.90 -7.02
CA ARG A 356 -17.74 5.16 -6.31
C ARG A 356 -18.72 6.16 -5.72
N ILE A 357 -20.00 5.83 -5.75
CA ILE A 357 -21.10 6.67 -5.25
C ILE A 357 -20.82 7.24 -3.83
N VAL A 358 -20.17 6.48 -2.96
CA VAL A 358 -19.82 6.90 -1.58
C VAL A 358 -18.75 8.01 -1.52
N ASN A 359 -18.03 8.24 -2.62
CA ASN A 359 -16.97 9.24 -2.72
C ASN A 359 -17.38 10.46 -3.54
N LEU A 360 -18.62 10.51 -4.03
CA LEU A 360 -19.11 11.60 -4.85
C LEU A 360 -19.13 12.92 -4.08
N LYS A 361 -18.85 14.00 -4.79
CA LYS A 361 -19.12 15.35 -4.32
C LYS A 361 -20.64 15.51 -4.25
N GLN A 362 -21.12 16.42 -3.40
CA GLN A 362 -22.56 16.69 -3.24
C GLN A 362 -23.26 16.93 -4.60
N LYS A 363 -22.68 17.76 -5.47
CA LYS A 363 -23.21 18.03 -6.81
C LYS A 363 -23.29 16.80 -7.71
N ASP A 364 -22.41 15.82 -7.51
CA ASP A 364 -22.38 14.59 -8.31
C ASP A 364 -23.41 13.59 -7.80
N ILE A 365 -23.74 13.60 -6.50
CA ILE A 365 -24.86 12.83 -5.94
C ILE A 365 -26.19 13.34 -6.52
N VAL A 366 -26.40 14.65 -6.57
CA VAL A 366 -27.59 15.25 -7.19
C VAL A 366 -27.66 14.86 -8.65
N SER A 367 -26.57 15.05 -9.43
CA SER A 367 -26.53 14.65 -10.85
C SER A 367 -26.82 13.17 -11.06
N LEU A 368 -26.31 12.28 -10.21
CA LEU A 368 -26.60 10.84 -10.30
C LEU A 368 -28.08 10.56 -10.06
N ILE A 369 -28.72 11.22 -9.08
CA ILE A 369 -30.15 11.03 -8.83
C ILE A 369 -30.97 11.55 -10.03
N ASP A 370 -30.62 12.72 -10.57
CA ASP A 370 -31.29 13.28 -11.76
C ASP A 370 -31.18 12.33 -12.97
N LEU A 371 -30.03 11.72 -13.19
CA LEU A 371 -29.84 10.68 -14.21
C LEU A 371 -30.72 9.44 -13.97
N ILE A 372 -30.80 8.95 -12.73
CA ILE A 372 -31.63 7.79 -12.39
C ILE A 372 -33.11 8.08 -12.58
N LEU A 373 -33.55 9.32 -12.30
CA LEU A 373 -34.94 9.75 -12.48
C LEU A 373 -35.31 9.99 -13.94
N GLY A 374 -34.34 10.04 -14.85
CA GLY A 374 -34.55 10.22 -16.29
C GLY A 374 -34.82 11.68 -16.68
N GLU A 375 -34.41 12.64 -15.86
CA GLU A 375 -34.57 14.08 -16.15
C GLU A 375 -33.56 14.59 -17.19
N ASP A 376 -32.44 13.86 -17.38
CA ASP A 376 -31.43 14.15 -18.41
C ASP A 376 -31.40 13.06 -19.51
N SER A 377 -31.35 13.48 -20.75
CA SER A 377 -31.38 12.62 -21.94
C SER A 377 -30.06 11.89 -22.18
N ILE A 378 -30.09 10.61 -22.28
CA ILE A 378 -29.07 9.60 -22.61
C ILE A 378 -28.40 9.03 -21.36
N LEU A 379 -29.10 8.12 -20.74
CA LEU A 379 -28.55 7.24 -19.69
C LEU A 379 -28.02 5.96 -20.35
N ASP A 380 -26.72 5.68 -20.19
CA ASP A 380 -26.13 4.38 -20.49
C ASP A 380 -25.84 3.64 -19.18
N VAL A 381 -26.51 2.51 -18.98
CA VAL A 381 -26.31 1.65 -17.82
C VAL A 381 -25.75 0.32 -18.28
N SER A 382 -24.56 -0.02 -17.82
CA SER A 382 -23.95 -1.31 -18.10
C SER A 382 -23.60 -2.07 -16.83
N GLU A 383 -23.59 -3.40 -16.90
CA GLU A 383 -23.20 -4.19 -15.76
C GLU A 383 -21.69 -4.12 -15.49
N LYS A 384 -21.36 -3.98 -14.22
CA LYS A 384 -19.99 -4.24 -13.76
C LYS A 384 -19.87 -5.72 -13.41
N LEU A 385 -19.07 -6.43 -14.18
CA LEU A 385 -18.86 -7.86 -14.03
C LEU A 385 -17.55 -8.15 -13.27
N ALA A 386 -17.54 -9.26 -12.55
CA ALA A 386 -16.38 -9.72 -11.78
C ALA A 386 -15.48 -10.59 -12.67
N GLY A 387 -14.56 -9.99 -13.36
CA GLY A 387 -13.67 -10.68 -14.28
C GLY A 387 -12.18 -10.36 -14.13
N GLN A 388 -11.41 -10.71 -15.11
CA GLN A 388 -10.00 -10.41 -15.23
C GLN A 388 -9.75 -9.64 -16.53
N ASN A 389 -9.15 -8.45 -16.41
CA ASN A 389 -8.79 -7.67 -17.57
C ASN A 389 -7.73 -8.40 -18.43
N LEU A 390 -8.03 -8.55 -19.71
CA LEU A 390 -7.18 -9.14 -20.76
C LEU A 390 -7.15 -8.19 -21.96
N SER A 391 -5.98 -7.60 -22.24
CA SER A 391 -5.78 -6.89 -23.50
C SER A 391 -5.18 -7.84 -24.54
N VAL A 392 -5.70 -7.77 -25.76
CA VAL A 392 -5.26 -8.57 -26.90
C VAL A 392 -4.92 -7.61 -28.03
N LYS A 393 -3.72 -7.77 -28.62
CA LYS A 393 -3.32 -7.06 -29.83
C LYS A 393 -3.12 -8.09 -30.95
N VAL A 394 -3.81 -7.90 -32.06
CA VAL A 394 -3.61 -8.66 -33.31
C VAL A 394 -2.90 -7.74 -34.31
N GLU A 395 -1.76 -8.17 -34.83
CA GLU A 395 -0.91 -7.40 -35.75
C GLU A 395 -0.26 -8.36 -36.77
N ASP A 396 -0.55 -8.19 -38.05
CA ASP A 396 -0.09 -9.08 -39.13
C ASP A 396 -0.40 -10.57 -38.85
N GLY A 397 -1.59 -10.87 -38.35
CA GLY A 397 -2.01 -12.22 -37.97
C GLY A 397 -1.29 -12.81 -36.75
N LYS A 398 -0.48 -12.02 -36.05
CA LYS A 398 0.18 -12.42 -34.81
C LYS A 398 -0.60 -11.89 -33.60
N VAL A 399 -0.79 -12.76 -32.61
CA VAL A 399 -1.56 -12.43 -31.40
C VAL A 399 -0.60 -12.13 -30.26
N TYR A 400 -0.81 -11.00 -29.60
CA TYR A 400 -0.11 -10.59 -28.39
C TYR A 400 -1.13 -10.40 -27.28
N ILE A 401 -0.79 -10.79 -26.04
CA ILE A 401 -1.68 -10.68 -24.90
C ILE A 401 -1.01 -9.93 -23.74
N LYS A 402 -1.84 -9.27 -22.94
CA LYS A 402 -1.43 -8.59 -21.73
C LYS A 402 -2.51 -8.70 -20.66
N PHE A 403 -2.16 -9.23 -19.50
CA PHE A 403 -3.00 -9.14 -18.32
C PHE A 403 -2.65 -7.89 -17.51
N LYS A 404 -3.59 -7.33 -16.77
CA LYS A 404 -3.42 -6.10 -15.95
C LYS A 404 -2.13 -6.06 -15.12
N GLN A 405 -1.60 -7.22 -14.71
CA GLN A 405 -0.40 -7.33 -13.89
C GLN A 405 0.91 -7.38 -14.71
N MET A 406 0.81 -7.50 -16.02
CA MET A 406 1.99 -7.57 -16.90
C MET A 406 2.39 -6.15 -17.34
N PRO A 407 3.70 -5.84 -17.38
CA PRO A 407 4.17 -4.52 -17.80
C PRO A 407 3.89 -4.25 -19.28
N ASP A 408 4.03 -5.28 -20.13
CA ASP A 408 3.96 -5.15 -21.59
C ASP A 408 3.23 -6.34 -22.24
N PHE A 409 2.86 -6.18 -23.51
CA PHE A 409 2.34 -7.26 -24.34
C PHE A 409 3.41 -8.34 -24.53
N VAL A 410 2.99 -9.59 -24.45
CA VAL A 410 3.83 -10.76 -24.77
C VAL A 410 3.17 -11.54 -25.90
N LYS A 411 3.98 -12.28 -26.66
CA LYS A 411 3.44 -13.15 -27.71
C LYS A 411 2.41 -14.11 -27.11
N GLY A 412 1.24 -14.15 -27.71
CA GLY A 412 0.15 -15.01 -27.27
C GLY A 412 0.54 -16.51 -27.37
N TYR A 413 -0.03 -17.29 -26.48
CA TYR A 413 0.11 -18.75 -26.44
C TYR A 413 -1.28 -19.40 -26.51
N LYS A 414 -1.35 -20.69 -26.80
CA LYS A 414 -2.63 -21.41 -26.78
C LYS A 414 -3.28 -21.27 -25.39
N PRO A 415 -4.59 -21.03 -25.27
CA PRO A 415 -5.59 -21.01 -26.37
C PRO A 415 -5.70 -19.67 -27.12
N TYR A 416 -5.11 -18.55 -26.65
CA TYR A 416 -5.36 -17.20 -27.18
C TYR A 416 -4.97 -17.07 -28.67
N THR A 417 -3.84 -17.65 -29.09
CA THR A 417 -3.44 -17.64 -30.51
C THR A 417 -4.45 -18.35 -31.40
N THR A 418 -5.15 -19.36 -30.91
CA THR A 418 -6.17 -20.09 -31.64
C THR A 418 -7.47 -19.30 -31.70
N LEU A 419 -7.89 -18.71 -30.59
CA LEU A 419 -9.11 -17.91 -30.47
C LEU A 419 -9.10 -16.69 -31.40
N PHE A 420 -7.97 -16.04 -31.54
CA PHE A 420 -7.83 -14.83 -32.35
C PHE A 420 -7.13 -15.10 -33.69
N SER A 421 -6.93 -16.37 -34.08
CA SER A 421 -6.40 -16.73 -35.39
C SER A 421 -7.46 -16.44 -36.45
N GLY A 422 -7.25 -15.43 -37.28
CA GLY A 422 -8.23 -14.94 -38.26
C GLY A 422 -9.03 -13.73 -37.79
N GLY A 423 -8.72 -13.20 -36.61
CA GLY A 423 -9.23 -11.92 -36.12
C GLY A 423 -8.68 -10.74 -36.94
N VAL A 424 -9.44 -9.66 -36.95
CA VAL A 424 -9.03 -8.40 -37.58
C VAL A 424 -7.88 -7.79 -36.78
N ASP A 425 -6.88 -7.21 -37.47
CA ASP A 425 -5.80 -6.48 -36.80
C ASP A 425 -6.38 -5.33 -35.97
N GLY A 426 -5.94 -5.26 -34.71
CA GLY A 426 -6.46 -4.29 -33.76
C GLY A 426 -6.01 -4.56 -32.31
N GLU A 427 -6.38 -3.67 -31.43
CA GLU A 427 -6.17 -3.82 -29.99
C GLU A 427 -7.53 -3.89 -29.28
N TYR A 428 -7.75 -4.95 -28.53
CA TYR A 428 -8.99 -5.26 -27.82
C TYR A 428 -8.75 -5.30 -26.33
N THR A 429 -9.71 -4.86 -25.53
CA THR A 429 -9.67 -4.97 -24.06
C THR A 429 -10.90 -5.72 -23.57
N PHE A 430 -10.66 -6.90 -23.03
CA PHE A 430 -11.72 -7.78 -22.54
C PHE A 430 -11.76 -7.84 -21.02
N GLU A 431 -12.96 -7.88 -20.45
CA GLU A 431 -13.19 -8.44 -19.13
C GLU A 431 -13.45 -9.94 -19.28
N MET A 432 -12.52 -10.77 -18.82
CA MET A 432 -12.60 -12.23 -18.96
C MET A 432 -13.16 -12.85 -17.69
N ILE A 433 -14.30 -13.50 -17.79
CA ILE A 433 -14.98 -14.24 -16.71
C ILE A 433 -14.64 -15.72 -16.86
N ARG A 434 -14.06 -16.30 -15.80
CA ARG A 434 -13.64 -17.71 -15.78
C ARG A 434 -14.24 -18.41 -14.56
N PRO A 435 -15.40 -19.05 -14.69
CA PRO A 435 -16.15 -19.62 -13.56
C PRO A 435 -15.35 -20.62 -12.72
N ASP A 436 -14.39 -21.34 -13.33
CA ASP A 436 -13.62 -22.42 -12.71
C ASP A 436 -12.39 -21.96 -11.91
N LYS A 437 -11.89 -20.72 -12.12
CA LYS A 437 -10.53 -20.32 -11.67
C LYS A 437 -10.49 -19.25 -10.58
N ARG A 438 -11.58 -18.57 -10.24
CA ARG A 438 -11.60 -17.51 -9.24
C ARG A 438 -12.55 -17.79 -8.10
N PRO A 439 -12.30 -17.23 -6.92
CA PRO A 439 -13.29 -17.14 -5.87
C PRO A 439 -14.31 -16.07 -6.27
N ASP A 440 -15.13 -16.35 -7.27
CA ASP A 440 -16.18 -15.45 -7.67
C ASP A 440 -17.28 -15.57 -6.63
N TYR A 441 -17.53 -14.48 -5.93
CA TYR A 441 -18.62 -14.38 -4.96
C TYR A 441 -19.95 -14.13 -5.64
N VAL A 442 -19.92 -13.97 -6.95
CA VAL A 442 -21.06 -13.95 -7.87
C VAL A 442 -21.09 -15.29 -8.59
N ASN A 443 -22.25 -15.90 -8.66
CA ASN A 443 -22.50 -17.12 -9.42
C ASN A 443 -23.15 -16.74 -10.74
N TYR A 444 -22.35 -16.57 -11.80
CA TYR A 444 -22.86 -16.43 -13.16
C TYR A 444 -23.34 -17.80 -13.63
N LEU A 445 -24.52 -17.84 -14.23
CA LEU A 445 -25.13 -19.06 -14.75
C LEU A 445 -24.56 -19.42 -16.14
N THR A 446 -23.23 -19.55 -16.20
CA THR A 446 -22.52 -19.94 -17.42
C THR A 446 -21.42 -20.92 -17.09
N ASP A 447 -21.26 -21.94 -17.92
CA ASP A 447 -20.17 -22.92 -17.82
C ASP A 447 -18.95 -22.52 -18.67
N ASN A 448 -19.11 -21.59 -19.61
CA ASN A 448 -18.08 -21.14 -20.54
C ASN A 448 -17.25 -19.97 -19.98
N THR A 449 -16.06 -19.81 -20.52
CA THR A 449 -15.28 -18.57 -20.32
C THR A 449 -15.89 -17.46 -21.16
N ILE A 450 -16.29 -16.35 -20.55
CA ILE A 450 -16.87 -15.19 -21.24
C ILE A 450 -15.80 -14.11 -21.39
N LEU A 451 -15.72 -13.52 -22.58
CA LEU A 451 -14.86 -12.38 -22.89
C LEU A 451 -15.75 -11.23 -23.39
N ILE A 452 -15.81 -10.16 -22.62
CA ILE A 452 -16.61 -8.98 -22.94
C ILE A 452 -15.70 -7.88 -23.40
N ASP A 453 -15.89 -7.41 -24.64
CA ASP A 453 -15.10 -6.32 -25.20
C ASP A 453 -15.55 -4.96 -24.64
N PHE A 454 -14.64 -4.32 -23.92
CA PHE A 454 -14.79 -2.95 -23.42
C PHE A 454 -14.11 -1.90 -24.30
N SER A 455 -13.29 -2.31 -25.28
CA SER A 455 -12.68 -1.37 -26.22
C SER A 455 -13.70 -0.82 -27.23
N GLY A 456 -14.80 -1.55 -27.44
CA GLY A 456 -15.81 -1.21 -28.46
C GLY A 456 -15.34 -1.49 -29.88
N ASN A 457 -14.26 -2.25 -30.05
CA ASN A 457 -13.69 -2.59 -31.35
C ASN A 457 -14.31 -3.87 -31.97
N LEU A 458 -15.03 -4.63 -31.13
CA LEU A 458 -15.67 -5.87 -31.57
C LEU A 458 -17.14 -5.62 -31.92
N THR A 459 -17.57 -5.99 -33.11
CA THR A 459 -18.98 -6.01 -33.50
C THR A 459 -19.69 -7.27 -32.99
N SER A 460 -21.02 -7.26 -32.92
CA SER A 460 -21.79 -8.44 -32.50
C SER A 460 -21.57 -9.64 -33.40
N ASP A 461 -21.46 -9.43 -34.73
CA ASP A 461 -21.19 -10.47 -35.70
C ASP A 461 -19.79 -11.09 -35.55
N GLU A 462 -18.81 -10.27 -35.21
CA GLU A 462 -17.44 -10.73 -34.92
C GLU A 462 -17.39 -11.49 -33.60
N ALA A 463 -18.11 -11.02 -32.58
CA ALA A 463 -18.21 -11.70 -31.28
C ALA A 463 -18.82 -13.10 -31.44
N GLU A 464 -19.88 -13.23 -32.27
CA GLU A 464 -20.49 -14.51 -32.56
C GLU A 464 -19.54 -15.45 -33.30
N LYS A 465 -18.81 -14.95 -34.31
CA LYS A 465 -17.81 -15.74 -35.07
C LYS A 465 -16.62 -16.20 -34.24
N LEU A 466 -16.21 -15.42 -33.24
CA LEU A 466 -15.11 -15.77 -32.32
C LEU A 466 -15.56 -16.74 -31.22
N SER A 467 -16.87 -16.84 -30.98
CA SER A 467 -17.41 -17.72 -29.93
C SER A 467 -17.26 -19.20 -30.32
N THR A 468 -16.98 -20.03 -29.30
CA THR A 468 -16.77 -21.49 -29.39
C THR A 468 -17.52 -22.19 -28.26
N ASP A 469 -17.50 -23.52 -28.23
CA ASP A 469 -18.11 -24.30 -27.14
C ASP A 469 -17.53 -23.94 -25.77
N ASP A 470 -16.25 -23.53 -25.71
CA ASP A 470 -15.53 -23.19 -24.46
C ASP A 470 -15.49 -21.70 -24.14
N TYR A 471 -15.73 -20.84 -25.14
CA TYR A 471 -15.56 -19.39 -25.03
C TYR A 471 -16.74 -18.66 -25.69
N THR A 472 -17.30 -17.72 -24.95
CA THR A 472 -18.35 -16.82 -25.43
C THR A 472 -17.80 -15.40 -25.49
N PHE A 473 -17.81 -14.78 -26.66
CA PHE A 473 -17.48 -13.38 -26.86
C PHE A 473 -18.74 -12.54 -26.80
N MET A 474 -18.65 -11.39 -26.13
CA MET A 474 -19.76 -10.43 -26.03
C MET A 474 -19.24 -9.02 -26.25
N THR A 475 -20.08 -8.17 -26.77
CA THR A 475 -19.85 -6.72 -26.87
C THR A 475 -20.33 -6.00 -25.58
N LYS A 476 -19.86 -4.77 -25.37
CA LYS A 476 -20.36 -3.91 -24.30
C LYS A 476 -21.87 -3.68 -24.40
N ASP A 477 -22.41 -3.61 -25.63
CA ASP A 477 -23.84 -3.39 -25.84
C ASP A 477 -24.72 -4.55 -25.35
N GLN A 478 -24.21 -5.76 -25.39
CA GLN A 478 -24.94 -6.95 -24.91
C GLN A 478 -25.05 -7.02 -23.37
N ILE A 479 -24.27 -6.20 -22.64
CA ILE A 479 -24.38 -6.09 -21.20
C ILE A 479 -25.03 -4.77 -20.73
N ARG A 480 -25.58 -4.00 -21.69
CA ARG A 480 -26.35 -2.77 -21.39
C ARG A 480 -27.71 -3.07 -20.79
N ARG A 481 -28.13 -2.16 -19.93
CA ARG A 481 -29.49 -2.07 -19.38
C ARG A 481 -30.11 -0.76 -19.81
N ASN A 482 -31.29 -0.81 -20.41
CA ASN A 482 -31.91 0.39 -21.01
C ASN A 482 -32.49 1.35 -19.95
N GLN A 483 -32.79 0.87 -18.72
CA GLN A 483 -33.34 1.70 -17.63
C GLN A 483 -33.24 0.99 -16.27
N PHE A 484 -33.48 1.75 -15.21
CA PHE A 484 -33.66 1.19 -13.87
C PHE A 484 -35.11 0.80 -13.64
N ASP A 485 -35.32 -0.40 -13.14
CA ASP A 485 -36.65 -0.84 -12.68
C ASP A 485 -36.86 -0.28 -11.25
N ILE A 486 -37.38 0.95 -11.15
CA ILE A 486 -37.70 1.60 -9.89
C ILE A 486 -39.20 1.78 -9.76
N THR A 487 -39.75 1.48 -8.58
CA THR A 487 -41.18 1.70 -8.28
C THR A 487 -41.48 3.19 -8.04
N ASP A 488 -42.73 3.54 -8.05
CA ASP A 488 -43.14 4.93 -7.75
C ASP A 488 -42.71 5.35 -6.34
N GLU A 489 -42.77 4.43 -5.36
CA GLU A 489 -42.28 4.70 -4.00
C GLU A 489 -40.80 4.96 -3.98
N GLN A 490 -39.99 4.15 -4.73
CA GLN A 490 -38.56 4.34 -4.85
C GLN A 490 -38.22 5.64 -5.58
N ARG A 491 -39.03 6.06 -6.56
CA ARG A 491 -38.88 7.33 -7.26
C ARG A 491 -39.14 8.50 -6.30
N GLN A 492 -40.17 8.44 -5.45
CA GLN A 492 -40.44 9.47 -4.44
C GLN A 492 -39.33 9.53 -3.40
N GLU A 493 -38.78 8.40 -3.01
CA GLU A 493 -37.64 8.34 -2.11
C GLU A 493 -36.38 8.99 -2.72
N LEU A 494 -36.07 8.72 -3.98
CA LEU A 494 -34.95 9.36 -4.70
C LEU A 494 -35.12 10.88 -4.77
N LEU A 495 -36.34 11.39 -5.00
CA LEU A 495 -36.63 12.82 -4.95
C LEU A 495 -36.36 13.42 -3.56
N SER A 496 -36.74 12.70 -2.50
CA SER A 496 -36.43 13.11 -1.12
C SER A 496 -34.94 13.12 -0.83
N LEU A 497 -34.19 12.10 -1.31
CA LEU A 497 -32.73 12.02 -1.18
C LEU A 497 -32.04 13.13 -1.98
N ARG A 498 -32.57 13.50 -3.15
CA ARG A 498 -32.09 14.62 -3.95
C ARG A 498 -32.23 15.95 -3.19
N ALA A 499 -33.39 16.23 -2.62
CA ALA A 499 -33.62 17.42 -1.82
C ALA A 499 -32.66 17.50 -0.62
N ARG A 500 -32.47 16.39 0.10
CA ARG A 500 -31.45 16.27 1.17
C ARG A 500 -30.04 16.51 0.65
N ALA A 501 -29.70 16.02 -0.58
CA ALA A 501 -28.38 16.18 -1.17
C ALA A 501 -28.08 17.62 -1.62
N GLU A 502 -29.10 18.48 -1.81
CA GLU A 502 -28.93 19.90 -2.10
C GLU A 502 -28.59 20.74 -0.86
N GLU A 503 -28.85 20.23 0.35
CA GLU A 503 -28.47 20.89 1.59
C GLU A 503 -26.97 20.68 1.91
N ARG A 504 -26.43 21.49 2.85
CA ARG A 504 -25.03 21.35 3.29
C ARG A 504 -24.83 20.09 4.11
N LEU A 505 -24.35 19.01 3.43
CA LEU A 505 -24.21 17.67 4.01
C LEU A 505 -22.92 17.49 4.82
N LYS A 506 -23.01 16.83 5.97
CA LYS A 506 -21.87 16.21 6.66
C LYS A 506 -21.47 14.91 5.94
N ARG A 507 -20.27 14.40 6.23
CA ARG A 507 -19.78 13.16 5.60
C ARG A 507 -20.66 11.94 5.86
N ALA A 508 -21.23 11.84 7.07
CA ALA A 508 -22.15 10.75 7.44
C ALA A 508 -23.43 10.77 6.61
N ASP A 509 -23.99 11.95 6.38
CA ASP A 509 -25.22 12.12 5.59
C ASP A 509 -25.00 11.72 4.11
N LYS A 510 -23.82 12.03 3.55
CA LYS A 510 -23.47 11.62 2.19
C LYS A 510 -23.37 10.10 2.06
N GLN A 511 -22.80 9.42 3.07
CA GLN A 511 -22.71 7.97 3.08
C GLN A 511 -24.10 7.33 3.17
N ASP A 512 -24.97 7.86 4.03
CA ASP A 512 -26.34 7.40 4.17
C ASP A 512 -27.11 7.51 2.85
N ILE A 513 -27.06 8.69 2.21
CA ILE A 513 -27.70 8.91 0.90
C ILE A 513 -27.12 7.95 -0.15
N ALA A 514 -25.80 7.79 -0.21
CA ALA A 514 -25.14 6.92 -1.18
C ALA A 514 -25.53 5.45 -0.98
N GLU A 515 -25.57 4.96 0.25
CA GLU A 515 -26.00 3.58 0.53
C GLU A 515 -27.47 3.38 0.16
N ARG A 516 -28.33 4.37 0.44
CA ARG A 516 -29.75 4.28 0.11
C ARG A 516 -30.02 4.30 -1.40
N ILE A 517 -29.29 5.13 -2.17
CA ILE A 517 -29.34 5.08 -3.64
C ILE A 517 -28.98 3.68 -4.15
N LYS A 518 -27.91 3.08 -3.61
CA LYS A 518 -27.52 1.72 -4.00
C LYS A 518 -28.62 0.68 -3.70
N GLU A 519 -29.23 0.76 -2.54
CA GLU A 519 -30.31 -0.15 -2.16
C GLU A 519 -31.51 -0.03 -3.10
N ILE A 520 -31.83 1.18 -3.55
CA ILE A 520 -32.93 1.43 -4.49
C ILE A 520 -32.64 0.83 -5.85
N ILE A 521 -31.47 1.14 -6.46
CA ILE A 521 -31.15 0.75 -7.85
C ILE A 521 -30.56 -0.65 -7.98
N LEU A 522 -30.04 -1.21 -6.90
CA LEU A 522 -29.48 -2.56 -6.82
C LEU A 522 -30.30 -3.40 -5.82
N SER A 523 -31.62 -3.42 -6.00
CA SER A 523 -32.51 -4.32 -5.28
C SER A 523 -31.90 -5.73 -5.19
N PRO A 524 -32.10 -6.47 -4.10
CA PRO A 524 -31.64 -7.86 -3.96
C PRO A 524 -32.02 -8.78 -5.11
N ASN A 525 -33.08 -8.44 -5.83
CA ASN A 525 -33.61 -9.21 -6.96
C ASN A 525 -33.01 -8.84 -8.32
N VAL A 526 -32.15 -7.82 -8.41
CA VAL A 526 -31.47 -7.45 -9.66
C VAL A 526 -30.46 -8.54 -10.02
N GLN A 527 -30.68 -9.19 -11.16
CA GLN A 527 -29.81 -10.25 -11.66
C GLN A 527 -28.93 -9.74 -12.80
N SER A 528 -27.77 -10.40 -12.99
CA SER A 528 -26.89 -10.16 -14.11
C SER A 528 -27.55 -10.59 -15.45
N VAL A 529 -27.20 -9.93 -16.54
CA VAL A 529 -27.55 -10.37 -17.90
C VAL A 529 -26.98 -11.77 -18.21
N LEU A 530 -25.91 -12.16 -17.53
CA LEU A 530 -25.32 -13.50 -17.58
C LEU A 530 -26.05 -14.50 -16.68
N GLY A 531 -27.14 -14.08 -16.03
CA GLY A 531 -27.80 -14.81 -14.95
C GLY A 531 -27.02 -14.74 -13.63
N GLY A 532 -27.70 -15.06 -12.53
CA GLY A 532 -27.10 -15.02 -11.19
C GLY A 532 -27.00 -13.64 -10.58
N GLY A 533 -26.01 -13.43 -9.73
CA GLY A 533 -25.81 -12.16 -9.02
C GLY A 533 -25.09 -11.10 -9.84
N ILE A 534 -25.10 -9.86 -9.33
CA ILE A 534 -24.46 -8.71 -9.99
C ILE A 534 -23.38 -8.09 -9.08
N GLU A 535 -22.20 -7.80 -9.65
CA GLU A 535 -21.14 -7.09 -8.90
C GLU A 535 -21.48 -5.62 -8.68
N GLY A 536 -22.11 -4.99 -9.67
CA GLY A 536 -22.50 -3.59 -9.64
C GLY A 536 -22.90 -3.08 -11.02
N LEU A 537 -23.04 -1.77 -11.11
CA LEU A 537 -23.38 -1.07 -12.36
C LEU A 537 -22.37 0.03 -12.65
N TYR A 538 -22.18 0.32 -13.93
CA TYR A 538 -21.65 1.56 -14.46
C TYR A 538 -22.83 2.37 -14.99
N VAL A 539 -22.93 3.64 -14.57
CA VAL A 539 -23.96 4.56 -15.03
C VAL A 539 -23.26 5.74 -15.68
N THR A 540 -23.51 5.95 -16.95
CA THR A 540 -22.93 7.05 -17.72
C THR A 540 -24.03 8.00 -18.19
N GLY A 541 -23.85 9.30 -17.95
CA GLY A 541 -24.74 10.35 -18.42
C GLY A 541 -23.93 11.58 -18.81
N GLY A 542 -23.99 11.97 -20.09
CA GLY A 542 -23.14 13.02 -20.64
C GLY A 542 -21.67 12.68 -20.50
N GLU A 543 -20.88 13.58 -19.89
CA GLU A 543 -19.45 13.40 -19.62
C GLU A 543 -19.16 12.69 -18.28
N LYS A 544 -20.19 12.24 -17.55
CA LYS A 544 -20.01 11.64 -16.23
C LYS A 544 -20.28 10.15 -16.25
N GLU A 545 -19.37 9.40 -15.60
CA GLU A 545 -19.52 7.97 -15.33
C GLU A 545 -19.49 7.72 -13.82
N PHE A 546 -20.39 6.88 -13.34
CA PHE A 546 -20.50 6.52 -11.92
C PHE A 546 -20.44 5.00 -11.77
N LYS A 547 -19.67 4.55 -10.80
CA LYS A 547 -19.58 3.13 -10.41
C LYS A 547 -20.42 2.88 -9.18
N ILE A 548 -21.41 2.03 -9.34
CA ILE A 548 -22.34 1.68 -8.27
C ILE A 548 -22.17 0.20 -7.94
N PRO A 549 -21.32 -0.11 -6.96
CA PRO A 549 -21.08 -1.49 -6.58
C PRO A 549 -22.24 -2.05 -5.75
N ASN A 550 -22.60 -3.31 -6.01
CA ASN A 550 -23.65 -3.99 -5.25
C ASN A 550 -23.23 -4.16 -3.79
N PRO A 551 -24.04 -3.72 -2.80
CA PRO A 551 -23.71 -3.79 -1.39
C PRO A 551 -23.43 -5.22 -0.89
N ILE A 552 -24.19 -6.20 -1.37
CA ILE A 552 -24.03 -7.61 -1.00
C ILE A 552 -22.69 -8.14 -1.51
N TYR A 553 -22.39 -7.90 -2.81
CA TYR A 553 -21.12 -8.27 -3.41
C TYR A 553 -19.94 -7.64 -2.67
N GLN A 554 -20.00 -6.34 -2.38
CA GLN A 554 -18.95 -5.66 -1.64
C GLN A 554 -18.72 -6.25 -0.25
N LYS A 555 -19.80 -6.59 0.43
CA LYS A 555 -19.72 -7.17 1.77
C LYS A 555 -19.13 -8.58 1.73
N LEU A 556 -19.55 -9.42 0.80
CA LEU A 556 -18.98 -10.74 0.55
C LEU A 556 -17.49 -10.63 0.18
N GLN A 557 -17.14 -9.75 -0.74
CA GLN A 557 -15.75 -9.53 -1.14
C GLN A 557 -14.88 -9.11 0.05
N ARG A 558 -15.33 -8.16 0.87
CA ARG A 558 -14.58 -7.69 2.05
C ARG A 558 -14.36 -8.79 3.08
N LEU A 559 -15.41 -9.56 3.40
CA LEU A 559 -15.35 -10.56 4.46
C LEU A 559 -14.67 -11.84 4.02
N GLN A 560 -14.97 -12.34 2.82
CA GLN A 560 -14.44 -13.62 2.35
C GLN A 560 -13.03 -13.52 1.71
N ALA A 561 -12.70 -12.41 1.02
CA ALA A 561 -11.44 -12.32 0.29
C ALA A 561 -10.20 -12.42 1.19
N GLY A 562 -10.24 -11.79 2.35
CA GLY A 562 -9.17 -11.87 3.36
C GLY A 562 -8.97 -13.30 3.85
N ILE A 563 -10.05 -13.96 4.23
CA ILE A 563 -10.04 -15.36 4.67
C ILE A 563 -9.52 -16.26 3.55
N TYR A 564 -10.07 -16.11 2.34
CA TYR A 564 -9.63 -16.87 1.17
C TYR A 564 -8.13 -16.68 0.89
N ALA A 565 -7.62 -15.46 0.91
CA ALA A 565 -6.22 -15.17 0.64
C ALA A 565 -5.29 -15.87 1.65
N VAL A 566 -5.68 -15.85 2.92
CA VAL A 566 -4.90 -16.47 4.01
C VAL A 566 -4.92 -18.00 3.90
N TRP A 567 -6.09 -18.61 3.76
CA TRP A 567 -6.24 -20.07 3.69
C TRP A 567 -5.73 -20.69 2.38
N SER A 568 -5.80 -19.95 1.27
CA SER A 568 -5.25 -20.39 -0.03
C SER A 568 -3.74 -20.26 -0.15
N GLY A 569 -3.06 -19.71 0.88
CA GLY A 569 -1.61 -19.49 0.88
C GLY A 569 -1.13 -18.34 -0.01
N ARG A 570 -2.03 -17.41 -0.37
CA ARG A 570 -1.69 -16.19 -1.14
C ARG A 570 -1.08 -15.09 -0.29
N THR A 571 -0.96 -15.30 1.01
CA THR A 571 -0.29 -14.40 1.96
C THR A 571 1.06 -14.96 2.39
N LYS A 572 1.91 -14.13 2.99
CA LYS A 572 3.21 -14.55 3.54
C LYS A 572 3.10 -15.43 4.80
N ILE A 573 1.90 -15.67 5.30
CA ILE A 573 1.66 -16.49 6.50
C ILE A 573 1.84 -17.97 6.14
N LYS A 574 2.76 -18.64 6.80
CA LYS A 574 2.93 -20.09 6.64
C LYS A 574 1.72 -20.83 7.17
N LYS A 575 1.36 -21.95 6.56
CA LYS A 575 0.17 -22.72 6.93
C LYS A 575 0.19 -23.22 8.38
N SER A 576 1.36 -23.60 8.90
CA SER A 576 1.55 -23.95 10.31
C SER A 576 1.31 -22.78 11.25
N GLU A 577 1.81 -21.60 10.87
CA GLU A 577 1.63 -20.35 11.60
C GLU A 577 0.16 -19.89 11.58
N LEU A 578 -0.52 -20.01 10.43
CA LEU A 578 -1.95 -19.74 10.34
C LEU A 578 -2.74 -20.63 11.29
N LYS A 579 -2.47 -21.95 11.27
CA LYS A 579 -3.15 -22.91 12.14
C LYS A 579 -2.97 -22.54 13.61
N GLN A 580 -1.74 -22.27 14.04
CA GLN A 580 -1.42 -21.89 15.39
C GLN A 580 -2.13 -20.60 15.80
N ARG A 581 -1.98 -19.52 15.02
CA ARG A 581 -2.58 -18.20 15.31
C ARG A 581 -4.11 -18.23 15.36
N PHE A 582 -4.74 -19.07 14.55
CA PHE A 582 -6.19 -19.16 14.51
C PHE A 582 -6.74 -20.02 15.65
N ILE A 583 -6.10 -21.14 15.96
CA ILE A 583 -6.57 -22.07 17.01
C ILE A 583 -6.23 -21.55 18.41
N GLU A 584 -4.96 -21.17 18.63
CA GLU A 584 -4.43 -20.76 19.95
C GLU A 584 -4.58 -19.26 20.22
N GLY A 585 -4.90 -18.47 19.19
CA GLY A 585 -5.06 -17.03 19.32
C GLY A 585 -6.31 -16.67 20.14
N PRO A 586 -6.29 -15.53 20.87
CA PRO A 586 -7.47 -15.04 21.56
C PRO A 586 -8.57 -14.67 20.55
N THR A 587 -9.84 -14.65 20.99
CA THR A 587 -10.98 -14.23 20.15
C THR A 587 -10.85 -12.81 19.60
N THR A 588 -10.04 -11.97 20.23
CA THR A 588 -9.69 -10.61 19.76
C THR A 588 -8.61 -10.58 18.69
N ALA A 589 -7.92 -11.72 18.42
CA ALA A 589 -6.93 -11.78 17.35
C ALA A 589 -7.59 -11.49 15.99
N ARG A 590 -7.00 -10.61 15.19
CA ARG A 590 -7.57 -10.14 13.90
C ARG A 590 -8.10 -11.27 13.03
N ILE A 591 -7.33 -12.37 12.89
CA ILE A 591 -7.73 -13.49 12.03
C ILE A 591 -8.95 -14.24 12.59
N VAL A 592 -9.10 -14.30 13.91
CA VAL A 592 -10.26 -14.87 14.60
C VAL A 592 -11.46 -13.95 14.39
N SER A 593 -11.30 -12.66 14.68
CA SER A 593 -12.36 -11.65 14.50
C SER A 593 -12.81 -11.51 13.03
N ASP A 594 -11.93 -11.68 12.05
CA ASP A 594 -12.30 -11.64 10.64
C ASP A 594 -13.22 -12.82 10.27
N VAL A 595 -12.94 -14.02 10.81
CA VAL A 595 -13.79 -15.21 10.63
C VAL A 595 -15.12 -15.05 11.38
N GLU A 596 -15.12 -14.56 12.62
CA GLU A 596 -16.34 -14.30 13.38
C GLU A 596 -17.26 -13.30 12.67
N ARG A 597 -16.73 -12.19 12.15
CA ARG A 597 -17.50 -11.23 11.35
C ARG A 597 -18.11 -11.85 10.10
N PHE A 598 -17.33 -12.69 9.41
CA PHE A 598 -17.81 -13.41 8.24
C PHE A 598 -18.94 -14.38 8.60
N LEU A 599 -18.77 -15.20 9.64
CA LEU A 599 -19.78 -16.14 10.09
C LEU A 599 -21.05 -15.42 10.58
N SER A 600 -20.91 -14.32 11.32
CA SER A 600 -22.06 -13.48 11.74
C SER A 600 -22.82 -12.90 10.56
N PHE A 601 -22.14 -12.53 9.49
CA PHE A 601 -22.78 -12.08 8.26
C PHE A 601 -23.47 -13.23 7.52
N ALA A 602 -22.82 -14.39 7.47
CA ALA A 602 -23.28 -15.56 6.73
C ALA A 602 -24.53 -16.24 7.34
N GLN A 603 -24.94 -15.88 8.58
CA GLN A 603 -26.21 -16.29 9.16
C GLN A 603 -27.43 -15.63 8.50
N LYS A 604 -27.22 -14.59 7.72
CA LYS A 604 -28.30 -13.89 7.02
C LYS A 604 -28.60 -14.58 5.69
N ASP A 605 -29.86 -14.50 5.28
CA ASP A 605 -30.24 -14.93 3.95
C ASP A 605 -29.48 -14.13 2.89
N ILE A 606 -28.80 -14.85 2.02
CA ILE A 606 -28.07 -14.27 0.90
C ILE A 606 -28.94 -14.46 -0.35
N PRO A 607 -29.14 -13.40 -1.15
CA PRO A 607 -29.90 -13.50 -2.38
C PRO A 607 -29.31 -14.52 -3.35
N VAL A 608 -30.18 -15.11 -4.18
CA VAL A 608 -29.78 -15.98 -5.28
C VAL A 608 -28.73 -15.30 -6.15
N GLY A 609 -27.74 -16.06 -6.60
CA GLY A 609 -26.66 -15.56 -7.45
C GLY A 609 -25.39 -15.12 -6.71
N TYR A 610 -25.35 -15.27 -5.37
CA TYR A 610 -24.13 -15.06 -4.60
C TYR A 610 -23.65 -16.35 -3.95
N ARG A 611 -22.35 -16.43 -3.63
CA ARG A 611 -21.70 -17.63 -3.11
C ARG A 611 -20.92 -17.35 -1.84
N MET A 612 -21.02 -18.26 -0.88
CA MET A 612 -20.31 -18.22 0.39
C MET A 612 -19.61 -19.54 0.71
N PHE A 613 -18.62 -19.48 1.60
CA PHE A 613 -17.95 -20.71 2.10
C PHE A 613 -18.85 -21.60 2.94
N VAL A 614 -19.94 -21.07 3.49
CA VAL A 614 -20.80 -21.73 4.46
C VAL A 614 -22.25 -21.45 4.16
N THR A 615 -23.16 -22.34 4.56
CA THR A 615 -24.59 -22.05 4.60
C THR A 615 -24.93 -21.21 5.84
N PRO A 616 -26.11 -20.57 5.91
CA PRO A 616 -26.57 -19.86 7.11
C PRO A 616 -26.57 -20.72 8.37
N GLU A 617 -27.02 -21.98 8.26
CA GLU A 617 -27.06 -22.94 9.35
C GLU A 617 -25.65 -23.39 9.80
N GLU A 618 -24.76 -23.66 8.85
CA GLU A 618 -23.34 -23.93 9.14
C GLU A 618 -22.68 -22.75 9.83
N ALA A 619 -22.96 -21.53 9.38
CA ALA A 619 -22.39 -20.31 9.96
C ALA A 619 -22.78 -20.13 11.43
N MET A 620 -24.03 -20.42 11.78
CA MET A 620 -24.52 -20.37 13.17
C MET A 620 -23.77 -21.35 14.06
N VAL A 621 -23.64 -22.61 13.62
CA VAL A 621 -22.94 -23.66 14.38
C VAL A 621 -21.44 -23.35 14.50
N LEU A 622 -20.81 -22.85 13.40
CA LEU A 622 -19.40 -22.54 13.41
C LEU A 622 -19.09 -21.32 14.27
N LEU A 623 -19.98 -20.32 14.33
CA LEU A 623 -19.78 -19.13 15.16
C LEU A 623 -19.78 -19.48 16.66
N ASP A 624 -20.67 -20.37 17.09
CA ASP A 624 -20.67 -20.88 18.46
C ASP A 624 -19.36 -21.58 18.80
N LYS A 625 -18.83 -22.37 17.87
CA LYS A 625 -17.53 -23.07 18.03
C LYS A 625 -16.32 -22.12 18.10
N MET A 626 -16.42 -20.89 17.60
CA MET A 626 -15.31 -19.94 17.66
C MET A 626 -14.90 -19.54 19.09
N GLN A 627 -15.76 -19.72 20.07
CA GLN A 627 -15.56 -19.29 21.45
C GLN A 627 -14.49 -20.11 22.21
N THR A 628 -14.16 -21.31 21.73
CA THR A 628 -13.18 -22.18 22.38
C THR A 628 -12.04 -22.56 21.44
N GLU A 629 -10.88 -22.91 22.00
CA GLU A 629 -9.74 -23.39 21.23
C GLU A 629 -10.05 -24.65 20.44
N GLY A 630 -10.72 -25.64 21.11
CA GLY A 630 -11.17 -26.87 20.47
C GLY A 630 -12.13 -26.62 19.32
N GLY A 631 -13.10 -25.73 19.53
CA GLY A 631 -14.04 -25.30 18.48
C GLY A 631 -13.35 -24.57 17.32
N ARG A 632 -12.42 -23.67 17.58
CA ARG A 632 -11.63 -23.02 16.52
C ARG A 632 -10.81 -24.01 15.70
N LYS A 633 -10.34 -25.11 16.32
CA LYS A 633 -9.68 -26.19 15.58
C LYS A 633 -10.63 -26.85 14.57
N GLU A 634 -11.88 -27.10 14.96
CA GLU A 634 -12.90 -27.66 14.06
C GLU A 634 -13.23 -26.68 12.93
N VAL A 635 -13.43 -25.37 13.24
CA VAL A 635 -13.66 -24.32 12.25
C VAL A 635 -12.49 -24.22 11.26
N TYR A 636 -11.25 -24.31 11.74
CA TYR A 636 -10.06 -24.33 10.88
C TYR A 636 -10.07 -25.47 9.88
N VAL A 637 -10.39 -26.68 10.34
CA VAL A 637 -10.45 -27.88 9.49
C VAL A 637 -11.56 -27.72 8.45
N PHE A 638 -12.73 -27.25 8.87
CA PHE A 638 -13.86 -26.99 7.98
C PHE A 638 -13.50 -26.00 6.88
N LEU A 639 -13.02 -24.80 7.24
CA LEU A 639 -12.65 -23.76 6.27
C LEU A 639 -11.53 -24.23 5.33
N ASN A 640 -10.54 -24.98 5.84
CA ASN A 640 -9.46 -25.50 5.02
C ASN A 640 -9.93 -26.50 3.95
N LYS A 641 -10.97 -27.27 4.23
CA LYS A 641 -11.62 -28.17 3.27
C LYS A 641 -12.48 -27.37 2.28
N ARG A 642 -13.35 -26.50 2.79
CA ARG A 642 -14.35 -25.75 2.01
C ARG A 642 -13.72 -24.76 1.04
N ILE A 643 -12.68 -24.02 1.47
CA ILE A 643 -11.98 -23.04 0.62
C ILE A 643 -11.26 -23.69 -0.56
N LYS A 644 -10.79 -24.93 -0.40
CA LYS A 644 -10.14 -25.67 -1.49
C LYS A 644 -11.11 -26.21 -2.51
N ASN A 645 -12.31 -26.54 -2.09
CA ASN A 645 -13.32 -27.13 -2.95
C ASN A 645 -14.46 -26.14 -3.22
N LYS A 646 -14.29 -25.33 -4.24
CA LYS A 646 -15.27 -24.31 -4.63
C LYS A 646 -16.65 -24.90 -4.99
N LYS A 647 -16.71 -26.15 -5.42
CA LYS A 647 -17.98 -26.81 -5.74
C LYS A 647 -18.90 -26.94 -4.52
N ASP A 648 -18.30 -27.00 -3.33
CA ASP A 648 -19.03 -27.09 -2.07
C ASP A 648 -19.45 -25.73 -1.49
N TRP A 649 -19.18 -24.63 -2.18
CA TRP A 649 -19.59 -23.31 -1.71
C TRP A 649 -21.10 -23.16 -1.83
N TYR A 650 -21.68 -22.67 -0.76
CA TYR A 650 -23.12 -22.40 -0.71
C TYR A 650 -23.54 -21.33 -1.72
N SER A 651 -24.55 -21.64 -2.48
CA SER A 651 -25.24 -20.70 -3.35
C SER A 651 -26.73 -20.96 -3.17
N PRO A 652 -27.51 -19.97 -2.69
CA PRO A 652 -28.95 -20.13 -2.58
C PRO A 652 -29.54 -20.52 -3.94
N SER A 653 -30.29 -21.62 -3.99
CA SER A 653 -31.06 -22.00 -5.18
C SER A 653 -32.31 -21.12 -5.25
N ARG A 654 -32.79 -20.84 -6.48
CA ARG A 654 -34.17 -20.37 -6.65
C ARG A 654 -35.08 -21.43 -6.04
N GLY A 655 -35.94 -21.03 -5.12
CA GLY A 655 -37.00 -21.92 -4.65
C GLY A 655 -37.70 -22.55 -5.87
N ALA A 656 -37.88 -23.86 -5.81
CA ALA A 656 -38.57 -24.61 -6.87
C ALA A 656 -40.00 -24.11 -7.02
#